data_b55883f498bb1c8be5aa638284196e1c
#
_entry.id   b55883f498bb1c8be5aa638284196e1c
#
_cell.length_a   1.000
_cell.length_b   1.000
_cell.length_c   1.000
_cell.angle_alpha   90.00
_cell.angle_beta   90.00
_cell.angle_gamma   90.00
#
_symmetry.space_group_name_H-M   'P 1'
#
loop_
_entity.id
_entity.type
_entity.pdbx_description
1 polymer ?
#
loop_
_entity_poly.entity_id
_entity_poly.type
_entity_poly.pdbx_seq_one_letter_code
_entity_poly.pdbx_strand_id
1 'polypeptide(L)'
;MAHEVLTDLKKVRNIGIMAHIDAGKTTVTERILFYTGINYKIGETHDGASTTDWMEQEKERGITITSAAVTSFWNGNQINIIDTPGHVDFTVEVERSLRVLDGAVAVFDGKEGVEPQSETVWRQADKYDVPRICFINKMDKMGADFYFSVQTIRDRLHATPIVMHLPIGAENDFEGTIDLLTMESVRYPAEDENGQPTLGALVVRGEIPAELQEKAEEYREALMEAAAEGSDELTEAYLENGELTVEQIKQGVRALTISGRAFPVFCGTALRNMGIQPVLDAVIDYLPSPLDIPAVRGFKPGHDEEERNEVREASEKEPFAALAFKIAAHPFYGKLTFVRVYSGKLEAGSQVLNSTKGKKERIGKIFQMHSNKENPVEEAHAGHIYAVIGLKDTTTGDTLCAIDKPVVLESMTFPKPVIHVAVEPKSKADQEKMGVAIQKLAEEDPTFTVELDAETGQTVIGGMGELHLDIIVDRMRREFKVEANVGKPMVAYRETIRKNVEKFEYTHKKQTGGSGQFARVIIALEPIPADSEEEYIFEDKVTGGRVPREYIPSVDAGIQDAMQNGVLAGYPMVDVKATLLDGAYHEVDSSEMAFKIAGSMAFREAAKKASPVLLEPIMAVEVRTPEEYMGDVIGDLNSRRGAVQSMDEQHGVRVVRAQVPLSEMFGYIGDLRSKTQGRAVYSMQFDSYAEVPRNVADEIIGKSRGE
;
A
#
# COMPACT_ATOMS: atom_id res chain seq x y z
N MET A 1 32.38 -9.85 -5.36
CA MET A 1 32.78 -10.13 -3.96
C MET A 1 31.49 -10.07 -3.15
N ALA A 2 31.21 -11.07 -2.31
CA ALA A 2 30.09 -10.96 -1.38
C ALA A 2 30.45 -9.84 -0.39
N HIS A 3 29.69 -8.77 -0.38
CA HIS A 3 29.84 -7.74 0.64
C HIS A 3 29.28 -8.29 1.95
N GLU A 4 30.07 -8.22 3.01
CA GLU A 4 29.60 -8.56 4.36
C GLU A 4 28.45 -7.62 4.76
N VAL A 5 27.45 -8.16 5.43
CA VAL A 5 26.35 -7.36 5.98
C VAL A 5 26.91 -6.36 6.98
N LEU A 6 26.57 -5.07 6.83
CA LEU A 6 27.03 -4.05 7.76
C LEU A 6 26.28 -4.18 9.09
N THR A 7 27.00 -4.40 10.16
CA THR A 7 26.46 -4.44 11.53
C THR A 7 26.36 -3.04 12.16
N ASP A 8 27.07 -2.05 11.62
CA ASP A 8 26.92 -0.65 12.03
C ASP A 8 25.61 -0.06 11.45
N LEU A 9 24.54 -0.11 12.23
CA LEU A 9 23.22 0.33 11.80
C LEU A 9 23.13 1.82 11.44
N LYS A 10 24.08 2.67 11.87
CA LYS A 10 24.14 4.07 11.43
C LYS A 10 24.39 4.19 9.92
N LYS A 11 25.01 3.18 9.33
CA LYS A 11 25.33 3.10 7.91
C LYS A 11 24.32 2.31 7.09
N VAL A 12 23.17 1.96 7.64
CA VAL A 12 22.11 1.22 6.97
C VAL A 12 20.95 2.13 6.65
N ARG A 13 20.39 1.99 5.45
CA ARG A 13 19.16 2.67 5.01
C ARG A 13 18.21 1.64 4.42
N ASN A 14 16.98 1.61 4.92
CA ASN A 14 15.91 0.80 4.36
C ASN A 14 14.92 1.75 3.71
N ILE A 15 14.94 1.81 2.38
CA ILE A 15 14.18 2.79 1.64
C ILE A 15 13.23 2.16 0.63
N GLY A 16 12.13 2.85 0.36
CA GLY A 16 11.23 2.57 -0.75
C GLY A 16 11.34 3.64 -1.82
N ILE A 17 11.02 3.24 -3.05
CA ILE A 17 10.83 4.19 -4.15
C ILE A 17 9.35 4.21 -4.49
N MET A 18 8.72 5.37 -4.31
CA MET A 18 7.31 5.59 -4.53
C MET A 18 7.09 6.61 -5.64
N ALA A 19 6.15 6.34 -6.52
CA ALA A 19 5.87 7.21 -7.65
C ALA A 19 4.48 6.91 -8.23
N HIS A 20 3.93 7.89 -8.96
CA HIS A 20 2.83 7.66 -9.90
C HIS A 20 3.28 6.77 -11.07
N ILE A 21 2.32 6.12 -11.75
CA ILE A 21 2.56 5.38 -13.00
C ILE A 21 3.25 6.31 -13.99
N ASP A 22 4.24 5.80 -14.70
CA ASP A 22 5.01 6.53 -15.70
C ASP A 22 5.84 7.73 -15.18
N ALA A 23 5.90 8.02 -13.87
CA ALA A 23 6.79 9.05 -13.35
C ALA A 23 8.30 8.69 -13.46
N GLY A 24 8.59 7.43 -13.84
CA GLY A 24 9.94 6.94 -14.08
C GLY A 24 10.56 6.21 -12.88
N LYS A 25 9.71 5.64 -12.01
CA LYS A 25 10.12 4.88 -10.84
C LYS A 25 11.16 3.79 -11.18
N THR A 26 10.80 2.87 -12.07
CA THR A 26 11.69 1.76 -12.48
C THR A 26 12.99 2.28 -13.10
N THR A 27 12.93 3.34 -13.90
CA THR A 27 14.13 3.98 -14.48
C THR A 27 15.03 4.52 -13.37
N VAL A 28 14.49 5.21 -12.36
CA VAL A 28 15.26 5.71 -11.21
C VAL A 28 15.90 4.54 -10.46
N THR A 29 15.14 3.49 -10.16
CA THR A 29 15.64 2.29 -9.48
C THR A 29 16.79 1.64 -10.26
N GLU A 30 16.63 1.42 -11.56
CA GLU A 30 17.68 0.84 -12.41
C GLU A 30 18.96 1.70 -12.46
N ARG A 31 18.83 3.03 -12.44
CA ARG A 31 20.00 3.94 -12.36
C ARG A 31 20.70 3.87 -10.99
N ILE A 32 19.93 3.76 -9.92
CA ILE A 32 20.47 3.53 -8.57
C ILE A 32 21.27 2.22 -8.55
N LEU A 33 20.69 1.13 -9.08
CA LEU A 33 21.38 -0.17 -9.14
C LEU A 33 22.64 -0.15 -10.02
N PHE A 34 22.61 0.63 -11.08
CA PHE A 34 23.78 0.82 -11.94
C PHE A 34 24.91 1.57 -11.22
N TYR A 35 24.63 2.75 -10.63
CA TYR A 35 25.65 3.54 -9.94
C TYR A 35 26.19 2.89 -8.67
N THR A 36 25.39 2.05 -8.02
CA THR A 36 25.85 1.25 -6.87
C THR A 36 26.60 -0.04 -7.27
N GLY A 37 26.77 -0.28 -8.57
CA GLY A 37 27.56 -1.40 -9.10
C GLY A 37 26.88 -2.77 -9.02
N ILE A 38 25.58 -2.81 -8.74
CA ILE A 38 24.79 -4.05 -8.75
C ILE A 38 24.56 -4.51 -10.18
N ASN A 39 24.22 -3.59 -11.09
CA ASN A 39 24.03 -3.85 -12.49
C ASN A 39 25.24 -3.38 -13.30
N TYR A 40 25.73 -4.22 -14.21
CA TYR A 40 26.83 -3.87 -15.13
C TYR A 40 26.36 -3.14 -16.39
N LYS A 41 25.06 -3.19 -16.66
CA LYS A 41 24.41 -2.52 -17.79
C LYS A 41 23.19 -1.79 -17.28
N ILE A 42 22.90 -0.66 -17.91
CA ILE A 42 21.67 0.07 -17.69
C ILE A 42 20.53 -0.73 -18.30
N GLY A 43 19.56 -1.15 -17.49
CA GLY A 43 18.31 -1.77 -17.94
C GLY A 43 17.35 -0.68 -18.42
N GLU A 44 16.84 -0.81 -19.65
CA GLU A 44 15.77 0.05 -20.16
C GLU A 44 14.43 -0.66 -20.01
N THR A 45 13.47 0.03 -19.44
CA THR A 45 12.11 -0.51 -19.22
C THR A 45 11.40 -0.83 -20.54
N HIS A 46 11.60 0.00 -21.56
CA HIS A 46 11.00 -0.19 -22.88
C HIS A 46 11.55 -1.41 -23.63
N ASP A 47 12.76 -1.84 -23.31
CA ASP A 47 13.40 -3.02 -23.91
C ASP A 47 13.14 -4.32 -23.09
N GLY A 48 12.36 -4.24 -22.01
CA GLY A 48 12.10 -5.38 -21.12
C GLY A 48 13.35 -5.88 -20.37
N ALA A 49 14.38 -5.04 -20.25
CA ALA A 49 15.65 -5.37 -19.64
C ALA A 49 15.77 -4.94 -18.17
N SER A 50 14.67 -4.48 -17.55
CA SER A 50 14.63 -4.09 -16.14
C SER A 50 14.95 -5.28 -15.22
N THR A 51 15.76 -5.00 -14.21
CA THR A 51 16.19 -5.99 -13.21
C THR A 51 15.16 -6.16 -12.09
N THR A 52 14.43 -5.11 -11.78
CA THR A 52 13.39 -5.10 -10.72
C THR A 52 12.06 -5.64 -11.21
N ASP A 53 11.70 -5.40 -12.46
CA ASP A 53 10.49 -5.94 -13.10
C ASP A 53 10.83 -7.33 -13.69
N TRP A 54 10.71 -8.36 -12.88
CA TRP A 54 11.10 -9.73 -13.26
C TRP A 54 9.99 -10.52 -13.94
N MET A 55 8.72 -10.14 -13.72
CA MET A 55 7.58 -10.80 -14.34
C MET A 55 7.43 -10.38 -15.81
N GLU A 56 7.06 -11.33 -16.68
CA GLU A 56 6.77 -11.00 -18.08
C GLU A 56 5.69 -9.94 -18.22
N GLN A 57 4.67 -9.98 -17.37
CA GLN A 57 3.58 -9.00 -17.34
C GLN A 57 4.04 -7.59 -16.97
N GLU A 58 4.99 -7.45 -16.03
CA GLU A 58 5.59 -6.17 -15.67
C GLU A 58 6.30 -5.57 -16.89
N LYS A 59 7.07 -6.38 -17.60
CA LYS A 59 7.79 -5.98 -18.81
C LYS A 59 6.86 -5.63 -19.99
N GLU A 60 5.84 -6.44 -20.21
CA GLU A 60 4.87 -6.21 -21.30
C GLU A 60 4.01 -4.97 -21.07
N ARG A 61 3.62 -4.70 -19.81
CA ARG A 61 2.74 -3.59 -19.45
C ARG A 61 3.49 -2.32 -19.05
N GLY A 62 4.81 -2.42 -18.79
CA GLY A 62 5.65 -1.31 -18.32
C GLY A 62 5.30 -0.82 -16.92
N ILE A 63 4.72 -1.67 -16.07
CA ILE A 63 4.32 -1.34 -14.70
C ILE A 63 4.90 -2.34 -13.71
N THR A 64 5.31 -1.88 -12.55
CA THR A 64 5.69 -2.75 -11.43
C THR A 64 4.42 -3.28 -10.75
N ILE A 65 4.30 -4.60 -10.65
CA ILE A 65 3.15 -5.31 -10.05
C ILE A 65 3.50 -5.75 -8.64
N THR A 66 4.70 -6.33 -8.48
CA THR A 66 5.17 -6.85 -7.19
C THR A 66 6.40 -6.08 -6.73
N SER A 67 6.48 -5.80 -5.42
CA SER A 67 7.65 -5.17 -4.84
C SER A 67 8.87 -6.08 -4.94
N ALA A 68 10.02 -5.54 -5.33
CA ALA A 68 11.31 -6.22 -5.32
C ALA A 68 12.18 -5.64 -4.21
N ALA A 69 12.88 -6.50 -3.47
CA ALA A 69 13.84 -6.07 -2.45
C ALA A 69 15.26 -6.30 -2.94
N VAL A 70 16.07 -5.26 -2.95
CA VAL A 70 17.46 -5.30 -3.43
C VAL A 70 18.38 -4.60 -2.43
N THR A 71 19.52 -5.21 -2.15
CA THR A 71 20.58 -4.61 -1.33
C THR A 71 21.65 -4.02 -2.22
N SER A 72 22.02 -2.77 -1.95
CA SER A 72 23.09 -2.04 -2.65
C SER A 72 24.00 -1.30 -1.67
N PHE A 73 25.14 -0.77 -2.17
CA PHE A 73 26.12 -0.06 -1.35
C PHE A 73 26.50 1.25 -2.01
N TRP A 74 26.54 2.33 -1.22
CA TRP A 74 26.94 3.64 -1.67
C TRP A 74 27.77 4.37 -0.60
N ASN A 75 28.93 4.86 -0.96
CA ASN A 75 29.82 5.60 -0.05
C ASN A 75 30.02 4.92 1.33
N GLY A 76 30.21 3.60 1.34
CA GLY A 76 30.42 2.82 2.56
C GLY A 76 29.16 2.59 3.40
N ASN A 77 27.97 2.91 2.87
CA ASN A 77 26.69 2.63 3.48
C ASN A 77 25.96 1.53 2.72
N GLN A 78 25.16 0.75 3.44
CA GLN A 78 24.28 -0.25 2.86
C GLN A 78 22.88 0.33 2.66
N ILE A 79 22.35 0.22 1.46
CA ILE A 79 21.00 0.68 1.10
C ILE A 79 20.19 -0.54 0.68
N ASN A 80 19.18 -0.87 1.46
CA ASN A 80 18.17 -1.87 1.13
C ASN A 80 17.01 -1.14 0.46
N ILE A 81 16.72 -1.47 -0.78
CA ILE A 81 15.70 -0.81 -1.59
C ILE A 81 14.53 -1.75 -1.76
N ILE A 82 13.33 -1.29 -1.46
CA ILE A 82 12.08 -1.95 -1.85
C ILE A 82 11.45 -1.12 -2.97
N ASP A 83 11.40 -1.69 -4.16
CA ASP A 83 10.71 -1.10 -5.29
C ASP A 83 9.22 -1.41 -5.19
N THR A 84 8.39 -0.37 -4.99
CA THR A 84 6.95 -0.52 -4.74
C THR A 84 6.14 -0.37 -6.02
N PRO A 85 4.99 -1.06 -6.19
CA PRO A 85 4.08 -0.82 -7.31
C PRO A 85 3.62 0.63 -7.38
N GLY A 86 3.38 1.12 -8.59
CA GLY A 86 2.85 2.47 -8.82
C GLY A 86 1.35 2.52 -9.13
N HIS A 87 0.70 1.37 -9.32
CA HIS A 87 -0.70 1.30 -9.71
C HIS A 87 -1.65 1.17 -8.50
N VAL A 88 -2.79 1.85 -8.57
CA VAL A 88 -3.79 1.90 -7.47
C VAL A 88 -4.37 0.54 -7.08
N ASP A 89 -4.48 -0.39 -8.02
CA ASP A 89 -4.95 -1.74 -7.73
C ASP A 89 -4.00 -2.52 -6.80
N PHE A 90 -2.76 -2.04 -6.65
CA PHE A 90 -1.71 -2.60 -5.80
C PHE A 90 -1.37 -1.74 -4.57
N THR A 91 -2.28 -0.86 -4.17
CA THR A 91 -2.07 0.04 -3.00
C THR A 91 -1.70 -0.71 -1.73
N VAL A 92 -2.24 -1.91 -1.55
CA VAL A 92 -1.92 -2.77 -0.40
C VAL A 92 -0.47 -3.27 -0.43
N GLU A 93 0.08 -3.57 -1.61
CA GLU A 93 1.49 -3.92 -1.76
C GLU A 93 2.39 -2.73 -1.39
N VAL A 94 1.97 -1.52 -1.76
CA VAL A 94 2.64 -0.28 -1.35
C VAL A 94 2.57 -0.11 0.16
N GLU A 95 1.39 -0.25 0.76
CA GLU A 95 1.20 -0.09 2.21
C GLU A 95 2.03 -1.10 3.02
N ARG A 96 2.08 -2.36 2.60
CA ARG A 96 2.94 -3.38 3.21
C ARG A 96 4.42 -3.00 3.15
N SER A 97 4.84 -2.48 2.02
CA SER A 97 6.23 -2.03 1.85
C SER A 97 6.54 -0.84 2.73
N LEU A 98 5.69 0.18 2.74
CA LEU A 98 5.86 1.38 3.58
C LEU A 98 5.97 1.06 5.07
N ARG A 99 5.26 0.03 5.54
CA ARG A 99 5.29 -0.38 6.95
C ARG A 99 6.66 -0.81 7.45
N VAL A 100 7.50 -1.35 6.58
CA VAL A 100 8.83 -1.89 6.92
C VAL A 100 9.98 -0.98 6.51
N LEU A 101 9.69 0.15 5.88
CA LEU A 101 10.67 1.13 5.45
C LEU A 101 10.98 2.13 6.56
N ASP A 102 12.22 2.60 6.57
CA ASP A 102 12.66 3.70 7.44
C ASP A 102 12.57 5.05 6.73
N GLY A 103 12.59 5.04 5.40
CA GLY A 103 12.47 6.24 4.57
C GLY A 103 12.05 5.92 3.15
N ALA A 104 11.74 6.94 2.35
CA ALA A 104 11.36 6.76 0.97
C ALA A 104 11.87 7.87 0.05
N VAL A 105 11.98 7.54 -1.25
CA VAL A 105 12.21 8.50 -2.33
C VAL A 105 10.91 8.63 -3.11
N ALA A 106 10.31 9.81 -3.08
CA ALA A 106 9.10 10.13 -3.84
C ALA A 106 9.51 10.73 -5.19
N VAL A 107 9.17 10.05 -6.29
CA VAL A 107 9.50 10.47 -7.65
C VAL A 107 8.27 11.10 -8.29
N PHE A 108 8.41 12.33 -8.78
CA PHE A 108 7.39 13.09 -9.48
C PHE A 108 7.79 13.34 -10.94
N ASP A 109 6.81 13.39 -11.83
CA ASP A 109 7.03 13.79 -13.23
C ASP A 109 7.18 15.31 -13.29
N GLY A 110 8.27 15.82 -13.88
CA GLY A 110 8.57 17.26 -13.95
C GLY A 110 7.55 18.06 -14.74
N LYS A 111 6.78 17.43 -15.62
CA LYS A 111 5.69 18.07 -16.36
C LYS A 111 4.37 18.06 -15.58
N GLU A 112 4.01 16.91 -15.00
CA GLU A 112 2.70 16.70 -14.38
C GLU A 112 2.66 17.11 -12.90
N GLY A 113 3.81 17.16 -12.25
CA GLY A 113 3.91 17.41 -10.80
C GLY A 113 3.29 16.30 -9.97
N VAL A 114 2.56 16.67 -8.91
CA VAL A 114 1.84 15.73 -8.07
C VAL A 114 0.56 15.26 -8.77
N GLU A 115 0.40 13.96 -8.88
CA GLU A 115 -0.74 13.29 -9.49
C GLU A 115 -1.56 12.53 -8.43
N PRO A 116 -2.82 12.10 -8.69
CA PRO A 116 -3.70 11.52 -7.67
C PRO A 116 -3.13 10.29 -6.97
N GLN A 117 -2.42 9.43 -7.72
CA GLN A 117 -1.76 8.27 -7.14
C GLN A 117 -0.61 8.68 -6.22
N SER A 118 0.11 9.76 -6.57
CA SER A 118 1.12 10.35 -5.70
C SER A 118 0.50 10.81 -4.37
N GLU A 119 -0.68 11.43 -4.41
CA GLU A 119 -1.40 11.84 -3.19
C GLU A 119 -1.77 10.65 -2.32
N THR A 120 -2.23 9.56 -2.93
CA THR A 120 -2.61 8.34 -2.20
C THR A 120 -1.42 7.68 -1.53
N VAL A 121 -0.33 7.47 -2.27
CA VAL A 121 0.89 6.88 -1.72
C VAL A 121 1.53 7.79 -0.66
N TRP A 122 1.44 9.11 -0.86
CA TRP A 122 1.91 10.09 0.11
C TRP A 122 1.15 10.00 1.42
N ARG A 123 -0.19 9.95 1.39
CA ARG A 123 -1.04 9.75 2.59
C ARG A 123 -0.76 8.43 3.29
N GLN A 124 -0.50 7.35 2.54
CA GLN A 124 -0.08 6.09 3.13
C GLN A 124 1.27 6.20 3.84
N ALA A 125 2.22 6.93 3.26
CA ALA A 125 3.49 7.20 3.92
C ALA A 125 3.35 8.08 5.18
N ASP A 126 2.40 9.03 5.19
CA ASP A 126 2.05 9.82 6.39
C ASP A 126 1.46 8.93 7.50
N LYS A 127 0.62 7.97 7.15
CA LYS A 127 0.03 7.01 8.11
C LYS A 127 1.09 6.24 8.92
N TYR A 128 2.24 5.98 8.30
CA TYR A 128 3.35 5.23 8.91
C TYR A 128 4.53 6.13 9.31
N ASP A 129 4.36 7.45 9.30
CA ASP A 129 5.40 8.43 9.63
C ASP A 129 6.72 8.20 8.87
N VAL A 130 6.65 7.79 7.60
CA VAL A 130 7.83 7.49 6.78
C VAL A 130 8.47 8.78 6.27
N PRO A 131 9.70 9.13 6.69
CA PRO A 131 10.44 10.27 6.15
C PRO A 131 10.72 10.12 4.66
N ARG A 132 10.68 11.24 3.92
CA ARG A 132 10.79 11.22 2.45
C ARG A 132 11.72 12.30 1.94
N ILE A 133 12.38 11.99 0.84
CA ILE A 133 12.98 12.95 -0.07
C ILE A 133 12.23 12.93 -1.39
N CYS A 134 12.19 14.05 -2.10
CA CYS A 134 11.47 14.22 -3.36
C CYS A 134 12.45 14.31 -4.51
N PHE A 135 12.15 13.64 -5.62
CA PHE A 135 12.92 13.72 -6.87
C PHE A 135 11.99 14.08 -8.02
N ILE A 136 12.16 15.27 -8.58
CA ILE A 136 11.43 15.72 -9.76
C ILE A 136 12.20 15.22 -10.98
N ASN A 137 11.66 14.17 -11.60
CA ASN A 137 12.23 13.44 -12.73
C ASN A 137 11.73 13.99 -14.06
N LYS A 138 12.35 13.57 -15.14
CA LYS A 138 11.98 13.92 -16.53
C LYS A 138 12.04 15.42 -16.82
N MET A 139 13.04 16.10 -16.28
CA MET A 139 13.28 17.52 -16.56
C MET A 139 13.61 17.82 -18.03
N ASP A 140 13.92 16.78 -18.81
CA ASP A 140 14.15 16.82 -20.26
C ASP A 140 12.87 16.66 -21.10
N LYS A 141 11.72 16.39 -20.48
CA LYS A 141 10.44 16.23 -21.17
C LYS A 141 9.87 17.59 -21.57
N MET A 142 9.29 17.67 -22.77
CA MET A 142 8.59 18.88 -23.23
C MET A 142 7.47 19.27 -22.27
N GLY A 143 7.47 20.52 -21.79
CA GLY A 143 6.54 21.03 -20.78
C GLY A 143 7.00 20.79 -19.33
N ALA A 144 8.21 20.30 -19.09
CA ALA A 144 8.75 20.15 -17.74
C ALA A 144 8.98 21.51 -17.08
N ASP A 145 8.41 21.67 -15.87
CA ASP A 145 8.54 22.87 -15.04
C ASP A 145 8.80 22.46 -13.58
N PHE A 146 10.04 22.68 -13.14
CA PHE A 146 10.46 22.37 -11.79
C PHE A 146 9.67 23.16 -10.72
N TYR A 147 9.51 24.45 -10.95
CA TYR A 147 8.88 25.34 -9.97
C TYR A 147 7.39 25.05 -9.80
N PHE A 148 6.71 24.77 -10.89
CA PHE A 148 5.34 24.26 -10.85
C PHE A 148 5.27 22.94 -10.07
N SER A 149 6.14 21.98 -10.36
CA SER A 149 6.16 20.70 -9.68
C SER A 149 6.37 20.84 -8.18
N VAL A 150 7.29 21.71 -7.73
CA VAL A 150 7.49 22.05 -6.31
C VAL A 150 6.23 22.70 -5.72
N GLN A 151 5.57 23.58 -6.47
CA GLN A 151 4.34 24.21 -6.00
C GLN A 151 3.20 23.19 -5.79
N THR A 152 3.07 22.20 -6.68
CA THR A 152 2.08 21.12 -6.49
C THR A 152 2.32 20.28 -5.23
N ILE A 153 3.56 20.14 -4.77
CA ILE A 153 3.88 19.49 -3.48
C ILE A 153 3.27 20.30 -2.32
N ARG A 154 3.35 21.63 -2.36
CA ARG A 154 2.71 22.49 -1.34
C ARG A 154 1.20 22.42 -1.39
N ASP A 155 0.64 22.58 -2.58
CA ASP A 155 -0.80 22.78 -2.77
C ASP A 155 -1.61 21.48 -2.65
N ARG A 156 -1.09 20.37 -3.15
CA ARG A 156 -1.82 19.10 -3.20
C ARG A 156 -1.45 18.13 -2.08
N LEU A 157 -0.19 18.13 -1.61
CA LEU A 157 0.24 17.26 -0.53
C LEU A 157 0.24 17.98 0.83
N HIS A 158 0.03 19.29 0.84
CA HIS A 158 0.15 20.14 2.04
C HIS A 158 1.48 19.93 2.77
N ALA A 159 2.53 19.65 1.99
CA ALA A 159 3.86 19.36 2.48
C ALA A 159 4.77 20.59 2.34
N THR A 160 5.82 20.68 3.15
CA THR A 160 6.82 21.73 3.10
C THR A 160 8.06 21.25 2.32
N PRO A 161 8.22 21.60 1.03
CA PRO A 161 9.40 21.22 0.27
C PRO A 161 10.58 22.13 0.64
N ILE A 162 11.77 21.53 0.80
CA ILE A 162 13.05 22.23 0.92
C ILE A 162 13.81 21.98 -0.37
N VAL A 163 13.96 22.99 -1.20
CA VAL A 163 14.70 22.88 -2.47
C VAL A 163 16.19 22.74 -2.18
N MET A 164 16.78 21.65 -2.58
CA MET A 164 18.21 21.35 -2.42
C MET A 164 18.99 21.61 -3.72
N HIS A 165 18.37 21.36 -4.87
CA HIS A 165 18.92 21.56 -6.19
C HIS A 165 17.97 22.37 -7.06
N LEU A 166 18.51 23.27 -7.88
CA LEU A 166 17.78 23.98 -8.93
C LEU A 166 18.16 23.40 -10.31
N PRO A 167 17.26 23.37 -11.28
CA PRO A 167 17.60 22.94 -12.63
C PRO A 167 18.42 24.00 -13.39
N ILE A 168 19.36 23.55 -14.21
CA ILE A 168 20.04 24.35 -15.24
C ILE A 168 19.39 24.00 -16.58
N GLY A 169 18.58 24.93 -17.11
CA GLY A 169 17.75 24.67 -18.27
C GLY A 169 16.52 23.83 -17.99
N ALA A 170 15.73 23.57 -19.01
CA ALA A 170 14.55 22.71 -18.98
C ALA A 170 14.37 22.07 -20.35
N GLU A 171 13.59 21.00 -20.44
CA GLU A 171 13.31 20.27 -21.66
C GLU A 171 14.61 19.80 -22.36
N ASN A 172 14.74 20.09 -23.66
CA ASN A 172 15.96 19.71 -24.42
C ASN A 172 17.22 20.42 -23.94
N ASP A 173 17.07 21.59 -23.31
CA ASP A 173 18.16 22.41 -22.80
C ASP A 173 18.54 22.09 -21.33
N PHE A 174 17.96 21.04 -20.76
CA PHE A 174 18.33 20.58 -19.42
C PHE A 174 19.76 20.01 -19.44
N GLU A 175 20.67 20.69 -18.75
CA GLU A 175 22.12 20.36 -18.73
C GLU A 175 22.61 19.83 -17.39
N GLY A 176 21.87 20.02 -16.32
CA GLY A 176 22.28 19.65 -14.98
C GLY A 176 21.54 20.42 -13.90
N THR A 177 22.19 20.57 -12.75
CA THR A 177 21.57 21.20 -11.56
C THR A 177 22.52 22.16 -10.88
N ILE A 178 21.99 23.04 -10.03
CA ILE A 178 22.74 23.85 -9.08
C ILE A 178 22.57 23.21 -7.71
N ASP A 179 23.69 22.84 -7.10
CA ASP A 179 23.75 22.36 -5.72
C ASP A 179 23.74 23.57 -4.76
N LEU A 180 22.65 23.77 -4.06
CA LEU A 180 22.48 24.90 -3.13
C LEU A 180 23.29 24.75 -1.84
N LEU A 181 23.80 23.56 -1.51
CA LEU A 181 24.70 23.36 -0.37
C LEU A 181 26.10 23.93 -0.63
N THR A 182 26.64 23.67 -1.82
CA THR A 182 28.00 24.09 -2.20
C THR A 182 28.02 25.33 -3.07
N MET A 183 26.86 25.76 -3.56
CA MET A 183 26.70 26.86 -4.53
C MET A 183 27.54 26.64 -5.79
N GLU A 184 27.45 25.44 -6.35
CA GLU A 184 28.13 25.02 -7.57
C GLU A 184 27.14 24.48 -8.60
N SER A 185 27.46 24.61 -9.88
CA SER A 185 26.79 23.86 -10.94
C SER A 185 27.26 22.41 -10.95
N VAL A 186 26.32 21.50 -11.21
CA VAL A 186 26.58 20.06 -11.32
C VAL A 186 26.11 19.60 -12.70
N ARG A 187 27.03 19.19 -13.55
CA ARG A 187 26.78 18.76 -14.93
C ARG A 187 27.19 17.32 -15.13
N TYR A 188 26.57 16.68 -16.10
CA TYR A 188 26.77 15.26 -16.43
C TYR A 188 27.12 15.14 -17.92
N PRO A 189 28.37 15.34 -18.33
CA PRO A 189 28.79 15.24 -19.72
C PRO A 189 28.45 13.85 -20.29
N ALA A 190 27.90 13.80 -21.50
CA ALA A 190 27.61 12.54 -22.17
C ALA A 190 28.85 11.72 -22.54
N GLU A 191 29.95 12.41 -22.81
CA GLU A 191 31.22 11.82 -23.19
C GLU A 191 32.37 12.37 -22.32
N ASP A 192 33.38 11.55 -22.10
CA ASP A 192 34.61 11.95 -21.44
C ASP A 192 35.58 12.69 -22.39
N GLU A 193 36.76 13.09 -21.91
CA GLU A 193 37.79 13.77 -22.69
C GLU A 193 38.29 12.94 -23.88
N ASN A 194 38.06 11.64 -23.91
CA ASN A 194 38.43 10.71 -24.95
C ASN A 194 37.30 10.35 -25.91
N GLY A 195 36.12 10.98 -25.75
CA GLY A 195 34.93 10.70 -26.53
C GLY A 195 34.24 9.37 -26.17
N GLN A 196 34.48 8.83 -24.96
CA GLN A 196 33.81 7.63 -24.49
C GLN A 196 32.55 8.00 -23.74
N PRO A 197 31.44 7.25 -23.94
CA PRO A 197 30.18 7.49 -23.20
C PRO A 197 30.37 7.36 -21.70
N THR A 198 30.01 8.39 -20.95
CA THR A 198 30.12 8.42 -19.47
C THR A 198 28.95 7.73 -18.77
N LEU A 199 27.82 7.60 -19.43
CA LEU A 199 26.56 7.11 -18.86
C LEU A 199 26.20 7.84 -17.54
N GLY A 200 26.55 9.13 -17.43
CA GLY A 200 26.30 9.95 -16.24
C GLY A 200 27.23 9.67 -15.05
N ALA A 201 28.22 8.79 -15.18
CA ALA A 201 29.17 8.50 -14.10
C ALA A 201 30.18 9.66 -13.89
N LEU A 202 30.43 10.45 -14.91
CA LEU A 202 31.27 11.65 -14.82
C LEU A 202 30.44 12.84 -14.35
N VAL A 203 30.76 13.34 -13.17
CA VAL A 203 30.12 14.51 -12.58
C VAL A 203 31.11 15.65 -12.58
N VAL A 204 30.76 16.77 -13.21
CA VAL A 204 31.61 17.98 -13.30
C VAL A 204 30.96 19.09 -12.49
N ARG A 205 31.69 19.63 -11.52
CA ARG A 205 31.29 20.79 -10.74
C ARG A 205 31.95 22.06 -11.29
N GLY A 206 31.24 23.17 -11.24
CA GLY A 206 31.73 24.43 -11.76
C GLY A 206 30.95 25.63 -11.25
N GLU A 207 31.18 26.78 -11.86
CA GLU A 207 30.48 28.02 -11.50
C GLU A 207 29.01 27.97 -11.90
N ILE A 208 28.18 28.65 -11.14
CA ILE A 208 26.74 28.82 -11.45
C ILE A 208 26.64 29.76 -12.67
N PRO A 209 25.78 29.47 -13.65
CA PRO A 209 25.50 30.39 -14.75
C PRO A 209 25.05 31.74 -14.22
N ALA A 210 25.61 32.82 -14.79
CA ALA A 210 25.39 34.19 -14.30
C ALA A 210 23.92 34.58 -14.24
N GLU A 211 23.10 34.08 -15.17
CA GLU A 211 21.65 34.31 -15.22
C GLU A 211 20.87 33.60 -14.10
N LEU A 212 21.48 32.60 -13.46
CA LEU A 212 20.84 31.84 -12.37
C LEU A 212 21.44 32.17 -11.00
N GLN A 213 22.46 33.03 -10.93
CA GLN A 213 23.16 33.36 -9.69
C GLN A 213 22.24 33.98 -8.64
N GLU A 214 21.49 35.00 -9.01
CA GLU A 214 20.55 35.70 -8.09
C GLU A 214 19.50 34.73 -7.54
N LYS A 215 18.97 33.89 -8.41
CA LYS A 215 17.96 32.89 -8.03
C LYS A 215 18.55 31.80 -7.12
N ALA A 216 19.77 31.39 -7.38
CA ALA A 216 20.46 30.42 -6.51
C ALA A 216 20.73 31.00 -5.11
N GLU A 217 21.07 32.28 -5.02
CA GLU A 217 21.27 32.99 -3.75
C GLU A 217 19.96 33.08 -2.96
N GLU A 218 18.85 33.45 -3.63
CA GLU A 218 17.50 33.50 -3.01
C GLU A 218 17.12 32.10 -2.43
N TYR A 219 17.28 31.04 -3.22
CA TYR A 219 16.94 29.70 -2.75
C TYR A 219 17.93 29.16 -1.70
N ARG A 220 19.19 29.60 -1.73
CA ARG A 220 20.18 29.31 -0.69
C ARG A 220 19.78 29.92 0.63
N GLU A 221 19.32 31.17 0.64
CA GLU A 221 18.83 31.85 1.84
C GLU A 221 17.62 31.13 2.42
N ALA A 222 16.64 30.81 1.58
CA ALA A 222 15.46 30.03 1.99
C ALA A 222 15.84 28.63 2.54
N LEU A 223 16.86 27.98 1.99
CA LEU A 223 17.40 26.72 2.50
C LEU A 223 18.01 26.87 3.89
N MET A 224 18.79 27.92 4.13
CA MET A 224 19.39 28.19 5.45
C MET A 224 18.33 28.51 6.49
N GLU A 225 17.34 29.33 6.15
CA GLU A 225 16.20 29.63 7.03
C GLU A 225 15.44 28.36 7.42
N ALA A 226 15.10 27.50 6.43
CA ALA A 226 14.45 26.23 6.70
C ALA A 226 15.33 25.32 7.58
N ALA A 227 16.62 25.19 7.28
CA ALA A 227 17.53 24.34 8.06
C ALA A 227 17.68 24.83 9.51
N ALA A 228 17.65 26.14 9.74
CA ALA A 228 17.70 26.74 11.08
C ALA A 228 16.55 26.26 11.98
N GLU A 229 15.37 26.00 11.41
CA GLU A 229 14.21 25.45 12.14
C GLU A 229 14.40 24.00 12.63
N GLY A 230 15.48 23.35 12.24
CA GLY A 230 15.78 21.97 12.61
C GLY A 230 16.11 21.78 14.09
N SER A 231 16.69 22.79 14.75
CA SER A 231 16.90 22.80 16.20
C SER A 231 17.09 24.23 16.72
N ASP A 232 16.90 24.43 18.04
CA ASP A 232 17.10 25.72 18.70
C ASP A 232 18.54 26.22 18.53
N GLU A 233 19.53 25.33 18.62
CA GLU A 233 20.95 25.64 18.43
C GLU A 233 21.26 26.17 17.02
N LEU A 234 20.62 25.57 15.98
CA LEU A 234 20.77 26.02 14.59
C LEU A 234 20.07 27.37 14.37
N THR A 235 18.92 27.59 15.02
CA THR A 235 18.23 28.89 15.01
C THR A 235 19.11 29.99 15.62
N GLU A 236 19.70 29.74 16.79
CA GLU A 236 20.62 30.66 17.43
C GLU A 236 21.84 30.94 16.55
N ALA A 237 22.48 29.91 16.02
CA ALA A 237 23.64 30.06 15.13
C ALA A 237 23.33 30.90 13.88
N TYR A 238 22.15 30.72 13.28
CA TYR A 238 21.71 31.49 12.11
C TYR A 238 21.45 32.97 12.48
N LEU A 239 20.78 33.21 13.61
CA LEU A 239 20.52 34.57 14.08
C LEU A 239 21.79 35.36 14.47
N GLU A 240 22.79 34.67 15.02
CA GLU A 240 24.06 35.28 15.39
C GLU A 240 24.98 35.57 14.21
N ASN A 241 25.06 34.62 13.24
CA ASN A 241 26.04 34.70 12.17
C ASN A 241 25.46 35.16 10.82
N GLY A 242 24.14 35.12 10.66
CA GLY A 242 23.46 35.41 9.40
C GLY A 242 23.58 34.28 8.33
N GLU A 243 24.36 33.26 8.64
CA GLU A 243 24.57 32.11 7.75
C GLU A 243 24.82 30.80 8.53
N LEU A 244 24.61 29.66 7.88
CA LEU A 244 24.91 28.35 8.40
C LEU A 244 25.98 27.66 7.53
N THR A 245 26.84 26.89 8.18
CA THR A 245 27.80 26.02 7.46
C THR A 245 27.07 24.89 6.75
N VAL A 246 27.73 24.28 5.76
CA VAL A 246 27.18 23.12 5.01
C VAL A 246 26.76 21.99 5.97
N GLU A 247 27.58 21.70 6.98
CA GLU A 247 27.28 20.65 7.96
C GLU A 247 26.06 21.01 8.83
N GLN A 248 25.93 22.28 9.23
CA GLN A 248 24.76 22.77 9.98
C GLN A 248 23.48 22.70 9.12
N ILE A 249 23.56 23.05 7.84
CA ILE A 249 22.41 22.92 6.93
C ILE A 249 22.02 21.46 6.79
N LYS A 250 22.97 20.54 6.56
CA LYS A 250 22.70 19.11 6.49
C LYS A 250 22.03 18.60 7.78
N GLN A 251 22.53 19.02 8.94
CA GLN A 251 21.96 18.62 10.23
C GLN A 251 20.53 19.12 10.38
N GLY A 252 20.24 20.36 10.04
CA GLY A 252 18.90 20.96 10.11
C GLY A 252 17.91 20.30 9.16
N VAL A 253 18.29 20.13 7.90
CA VAL A 253 17.47 19.45 6.88
C VAL A 253 17.20 17.99 7.28
N ARG A 254 18.21 17.27 7.80
CA ARG A 254 18.03 15.92 8.31
C ARG A 254 17.02 15.85 9.46
N ALA A 255 17.11 16.75 10.44
CA ALA A 255 16.21 16.80 11.57
C ALA A 255 14.75 17.04 11.12
N LEU A 256 14.54 17.95 10.18
CA LEU A 256 13.22 18.23 9.60
C LEU A 256 12.68 17.06 8.78
N THR A 257 13.55 16.40 8.03
CA THR A 257 13.16 15.24 7.21
C THR A 257 12.75 14.05 8.08
N ILE A 258 13.55 13.69 9.08
CA ILE A 258 13.26 12.57 9.99
C ILE A 258 11.98 12.83 10.80
N SER A 259 11.74 14.08 11.20
CA SER A 259 10.51 14.45 11.91
C SER A 259 9.28 14.60 11.01
N GLY A 260 9.41 14.43 9.70
CA GLY A 260 8.30 14.58 8.74
C GLY A 260 7.80 16.01 8.56
N ARG A 261 8.52 17.02 9.07
CA ARG A 261 8.12 18.42 9.01
C ARG A 261 8.40 19.09 7.67
N ALA A 262 9.46 18.63 6.98
CA ALA A 262 9.81 19.13 5.66
C ALA A 262 10.52 18.05 4.81
N PHE A 263 10.54 18.24 3.50
CA PHE A 263 10.97 17.24 2.55
C PHE A 263 11.99 17.82 1.54
N PRO A 264 13.23 17.34 1.53
CA PRO A 264 14.24 17.78 0.56
C PRO A 264 13.82 17.46 -0.87
N VAL A 265 14.01 18.41 -1.80
CA VAL A 265 13.62 18.28 -3.20
C VAL A 265 14.85 18.39 -4.11
N PHE A 266 15.02 17.38 -4.96
CA PHE A 266 16.04 17.28 -6.00
C PHE A 266 15.37 17.22 -7.37
N CYS A 267 16.12 17.42 -8.43
CA CYS A 267 15.63 17.29 -9.78
C CYS A 267 16.66 16.65 -10.72
N GLY A 268 16.17 16.11 -11.83
CA GLY A 268 17.02 15.48 -12.82
C GLY A 268 16.21 14.78 -13.91
N THR A 269 16.90 13.96 -14.67
CA THR A 269 16.31 13.07 -15.67
C THR A 269 17.01 11.72 -15.63
N ALA A 270 16.32 10.73 -15.07
CA ALA A 270 16.87 9.38 -14.93
C ALA A 270 17.15 8.76 -16.31
N LEU A 271 16.31 9.01 -17.31
CA LEU A 271 16.51 8.48 -18.66
C LEU A 271 17.83 8.94 -19.28
N ARG A 272 18.20 10.20 -19.07
CA ARG A 272 19.48 10.79 -19.54
C ARG A 272 20.63 10.66 -18.52
N ASN A 273 20.43 9.90 -17.46
CA ASN A 273 21.45 9.61 -16.43
C ASN A 273 21.93 10.85 -15.65
N MET A 274 21.05 11.81 -15.39
CA MET A 274 21.39 13.06 -14.71
C MET A 274 20.64 13.20 -13.39
N GLY A 275 21.35 13.53 -12.30
CA GLY A 275 20.75 13.90 -11.01
C GLY A 275 20.53 12.72 -10.04
N ILE A 276 20.97 11.51 -10.33
CA ILE A 276 20.74 10.32 -9.46
C ILE A 276 21.73 10.26 -8.30
N GLN A 277 23.02 10.58 -8.54
CA GLN A 277 24.03 10.55 -7.48
C GLN A 277 23.70 11.50 -6.32
N PRO A 278 23.24 12.75 -6.54
CA PRO A 278 22.75 13.60 -5.47
C PRO A 278 21.60 12.99 -4.66
N VAL A 279 20.73 12.22 -5.28
CA VAL A 279 19.63 11.50 -4.57
C VAL A 279 20.22 10.38 -3.70
N LEU A 280 21.21 9.64 -4.18
CA LEU A 280 21.90 8.62 -3.37
C LEU A 280 22.63 9.23 -2.17
N ASP A 281 23.30 10.36 -2.36
CA ASP A 281 23.91 11.10 -1.26
C ASP A 281 22.86 11.61 -0.28
N ALA A 282 21.72 12.10 -0.76
CA ALA A 282 20.61 12.56 0.05
C ALA A 282 19.95 11.44 0.87
N VAL A 283 19.86 10.23 0.34
CA VAL A 283 19.39 9.04 1.08
C VAL A 283 20.26 8.82 2.32
N ILE A 284 21.58 8.96 2.19
CA ILE A 284 22.52 8.78 3.30
C ILE A 284 22.43 9.97 4.28
N ASP A 285 22.42 11.19 3.74
CA ASP A 285 22.51 12.43 4.54
C ASP A 285 21.21 12.74 5.29
N TYR A 286 20.03 12.50 4.69
CA TYR A 286 18.76 13.00 5.20
C TYR A 286 17.77 11.92 5.64
N LEU A 287 17.80 10.72 5.09
CA LEU A 287 16.91 9.65 5.51
C LEU A 287 17.44 8.92 6.76
N PRO A 288 16.53 8.41 7.62
CA PRO A 288 16.93 7.79 8.87
C PRO A 288 17.62 6.43 8.66
N SER A 289 18.50 6.10 9.59
CA SER A 289 18.97 4.75 9.84
C SER A 289 17.98 4.00 10.76
N PRO A 290 18.09 2.67 10.93
CA PRO A 290 17.29 1.94 11.91
C PRO A 290 17.41 2.44 13.36
N LEU A 291 18.46 3.19 13.69
CA LEU A 291 18.67 3.78 15.02
C LEU A 291 18.01 5.14 15.19
N ASP A 292 17.66 5.83 14.12
CA ASP A 292 17.03 7.14 14.15
C ASP A 292 15.50 7.05 14.30
N ILE A 293 14.93 5.88 14.04
CA ILE A 293 13.49 5.63 14.18
C ILE A 293 13.17 5.13 15.59
N PRO A 294 11.96 5.39 16.10
CA PRO A 294 11.55 4.85 17.40
C PRO A 294 11.63 3.33 17.45
N ALA A 295 11.95 2.79 18.63
CA ALA A 295 11.91 1.36 18.87
C ALA A 295 10.52 0.79 18.55
N VAL A 296 10.46 -0.37 17.90
CA VAL A 296 9.19 -0.97 17.51
C VAL A 296 8.43 -1.42 18.75
N ARG A 297 7.14 -1.14 18.78
CA ARG A 297 6.24 -1.51 19.85
C ARG A 297 5.28 -2.59 19.40
N GLY A 298 5.01 -3.52 20.31
CA GLY A 298 4.07 -4.60 20.12
C GLY A 298 3.35 -4.95 21.41
N PHE A 299 2.57 -6.01 21.37
CA PHE A 299 1.80 -6.52 22.50
C PHE A 299 2.05 -8.02 22.70
N LYS A 300 1.71 -8.54 23.88
CA LYS A 300 1.82 -9.98 24.14
C LYS A 300 0.71 -10.74 23.43
N PRO A 301 0.98 -11.94 22.88
CA PRO A 301 -0.06 -12.78 22.32
C PRO A 301 -1.23 -12.99 23.29
N GLY A 302 -2.46 -12.77 22.83
CA GLY A 302 -3.68 -12.90 23.63
C GLY A 302 -4.03 -11.68 24.51
N HIS A 303 -3.27 -10.59 24.42
CA HIS A 303 -3.60 -9.30 25.02
C HIS A 303 -4.16 -8.34 23.97
N ASP A 304 -4.75 -7.23 24.45
CA ASP A 304 -5.32 -6.20 23.60
C ASP A 304 -4.22 -5.52 22.78
N GLU A 305 -4.49 -5.26 21.51
CA GLU A 305 -3.58 -4.59 20.60
C GLU A 305 -3.29 -3.14 21.04
N GLU A 306 -4.23 -2.49 21.72
CA GLU A 306 -4.04 -1.16 22.30
C GLU A 306 -2.98 -1.12 23.41
N GLU A 307 -2.71 -2.25 24.07
CA GLU A 307 -1.68 -2.38 25.11
C GLU A 307 -0.28 -2.64 24.54
N ARG A 308 0.24 -1.77 23.69
CA ARG A 308 1.57 -1.88 23.06
C ARG A 308 2.73 -1.65 24.05
N ASN A 309 2.82 -2.49 25.08
CA ASN A 309 3.79 -2.37 26.17
C ASN A 309 5.11 -3.11 25.92
N GLU A 310 5.16 -3.98 24.90
CA GLU A 310 6.39 -4.68 24.52
C GLU A 310 7.18 -3.81 23.54
N VAL A 311 8.40 -3.44 23.96
CA VAL A 311 9.32 -2.62 23.16
C VAL A 311 10.48 -3.47 22.67
N ARG A 312 10.91 -3.28 21.43
CA ARG A 312 12.10 -3.93 20.85
C ARG A 312 12.96 -2.84 20.18
N GLU A 313 14.16 -2.67 20.68
CA GLU A 313 15.15 -1.76 20.12
C GLU A 313 15.90 -2.42 18.96
N ALA A 314 16.40 -1.61 18.02
CA ALA A 314 17.22 -2.09 16.91
C ALA A 314 18.62 -2.46 17.40
N SER A 315 18.73 -3.61 18.11
CA SER A 315 19.96 -4.13 18.70
C SER A 315 20.00 -5.65 18.61
N GLU A 316 21.17 -6.21 18.32
CA GLU A 316 21.39 -7.66 18.33
C GLU A 316 21.30 -8.28 19.72
N LYS A 317 21.39 -7.49 20.78
CA LYS A 317 21.30 -7.94 22.18
C LYS A 317 19.85 -8.13 22.63
N GLU A 318 18.92 -7.57 21.92
CA GLU A 318 17.49 -7.71 22.18
C GLU A 318 16.98 -9.09 21.73
N PRO A 319 15.85 -9.57 22.27
CA PRO A 319 15.19 -10.75 21.77
C PRO A 319 14.80 -10.59 20.30
N PHE A 320 14.94 -11.66 19.52
CA PHE A 320 14.58 -11.63 18.10
C PHE A 320 13.11 -11.26 17.89
N ALA A 321 12.86 -10.31 16.99
CA ALA A 321 11.55 -9.99 16.49
C ALA A 321 11.63 -9.48 15.05
N ALA A 322 10.77 -10.00 14.19
CA ALA A 322 10.69 -9.65 12.77
C ALA A 322 9.24 -9.66 12.27
N LEU A 323 8.97 -8.89 11.25
CA LEU A 323 7.69 -8.85 10.56
C LEU A 323 7.82 -9.48 9.16
N ALA A 324 6.98 -10.47 8.87
CA ALA A 324 6.84 -11.03 7.54
C ALA A 324 5.92 -10.10 6.72
N PHE A 325 6.50 -9.33 5.81
CA PHE A 325 5.74 -8.30 5.08
C PHE A 325 5.39 -8.70 3.64
N LYS A 326 6.04 -9.75 3.11
CA LYS A 326 5.78 -10.24 1.76
C LYS A 326 6.04 -11.73 1.65
N ILE A 327 5.16 -12.41 0.90
CA ILE A 327 5.34 -13.79 0.47
C ILE A 327 5.49 -13.80 -1.06
N ALA A 328 6.40 -14.62 -1.56
CA ALA A 328 6.56 -14.84 -3.00
C ALA A 328 6.74 -16.34 -3.28
N ALA A 329 6.17 -16.82 -4.39
CA ALA A 329 6.45 -18.14 -4.89
C ALA A 329 7.82 -18.17 -5.59
N HIS A 330 8.64 -19.14 -5.24
CA HIS A 330 9.94 -19.34 -5.86
C HIS A 330 9.99 -20.69 -6.58
N PRO A 331 10.50 -20.75 -7.84
CA PRO A 331 10.46 -21.99 -8.64
C PRO A 331 11.16 -23.19 -7.98
N PHE A 332 12.24 -22.95 -7.23
CA PHE A 332 13.04 -24.02 -6.61
C PHE A 332 12.77 -24.21 -5.11
N TYR A 333 12.44 -23.15 -4.40
CA TYR A 333 12.28 -23.19 -2.93
C TYR A 333 10.82 -23.23 -2.48
N GLY A 334 9.88 -23.08 -3.39
CA GLY A 334 8.45 -23.01 -3.12
C GLY A 334 8.06 -21.67 -2.54
N LYS A 335 8.02 -21.53 -1.20
CA LYS A 335 7.62 -20.30 -0.50
C LYS A 335 8.83 -19.52 0.00
N LEU A 336 8.96 -18.29 -0.44
CA LEU A 336 9.95 -17.31 0.00
C LEU A 336 9.26 -16.24 0.82
N THR A 337 9.68 -16.05 2.08
CA THR A 337 9.10 -15.06 2.98
C THR A 337 10.08 -13.93 3.21
N PHE A 338 9.70 -12.70 2.84
CA PHE A 338 10.49 -11.52 3.13
C PHE A 338 10.17 -11.00 4.52
N VAL A 339 11.23 -10.77 5.30
CA VAL A 339 11.13 -10.34 6.70
C VAL A 339 11.97 -9.09 6.95
N ARG A 340 11.41 -8.14 7.70
CA ARG A 340 12.15 -7.05 8.31
C ARG A 340 12.50 -7.48 9.73
N VAL A 341 13.79 -7.57 10.04
CA VAL A 341 14.27 -7.85 11.39
C VAL A 341 14.37 -6.56 12.17
N TYR A 342 13.57 -6.41 13.21
CA TYR A 342 13.56 -5.22 14.05
C TYR A 342 14.53 -5.32 15.22
N SER A 343 14.69 -6.50 15.81
CA SER A 343 15.57 -6.72 16.98
C SER A 343 16.18 -8.11 16.95
N GLY A 344 17.27 -8.27 17.70
CA GLY A 344 17.96 -9.53 17.86
C GLY A 344 18.67 -10.00 16.59
N LYS A 345 18.95 -11.29 16.58
CA LYS A 345 19.49 -11.97 15.41
C LYS A 345 18.84 -13.35 15.25
N LEU A 346 18.86 -13.85 14.03
CA LEU A 346 18.27 -15.13 13.65
C LEU A 346 19.30 -15.97 12.91
N GLU A 347 19.51 -17.19 13.39
CA GLU A 347 20.41 -18.16 12.75
C GLU A 347 19.64 -19.07 11.78
N ALA A 348 20.25 -19.41 10.66
CA ALA A 348 19.72 -20.41 9.74
C ALA A 348 19.59 -21.77 10.45
N GLY A 349 18.48 -22.48 10.22
CA GLY A 349 18.19 -23.75 10.87
C GLY A 349 17.56 -23.66 12.27
N SER A 350 17.46 -22.46 12.86
CA SER A 350 16.85 -22.25 14.18
C SER A 350 15.32 -22.34 14.16
N GLN A 351 14.73 -22.38 15.36
CA GLN A 351 13.26 -22.32 15.53
C GLN A 351 12.82 -20.93 15.99
N VAL A 352 11.70 -20.47 15.45
CA VAL A 352 11.04 -19.24 15.83
C VAL A 352 9.57 -19.48 16.18
N LEU A 353 8.98 -18.54 16.89
CA LEU A 353 7.54 -18.51 17.14
C LEU A 353 6.89 -17.55 16.12
N ASN A 354 5.94 -18.06 15.35
CA ASN A 354 4.94 -17.20 14.70
C ASN A 354 3.93 -16.83 15.78
N SER A 355 4.09 -15.67 16.37
CA SER A 355 3.29 -15.23 17.53
C SER A 355 1.86 -14.82 17.15
N THR A 356 1.64 -14.40 15.91
CA THR A 356 0.31 -14.08 15.39
C THR A 356 -0.58 -15.32 15.33
N LYS A 357 -0.01 -16.48 14.97
CA LYS A 357 -0.71 -17.77 14.86
C LYS A 357 -0.46 -18.73 16.02
N GLY A 358 0.43 -18.39 16.93
CA GLY A 358 0.80 -19.25 18.05
C GLY A 358 1.55 -20.54 17.66
N LYS A 359 2.18 -20.58 16.47
CA LYS A 359 2.85 -21.77 15.93
C LYS A 359 4.37 -21.63 15.93
N LYS A 360 5.07 -22.71 16.27
CA LYS A 360 6.53 -22.79 16.11
C LYS A 360 6.87 -23.24 14.71
N GLU A 361 7.80 -22.53 14.08
CA GLU A 361 8.27 -22.82 12.74
C GLU A 361 9.80 -22.88 12.69
N ARG A 362 10.34 -23.60 11.72
CA ARG A 362 11.78 -23.73 11.54
C ARG A 362 12.25 -22.91 10.35
N ILE A 363 13.26 -22.10 10.56
CA ILE A 363 13.99 -21.38 9.52
C ILE A 363 14.83 -22.39 8.73
N GLY A 364 14.66 -22.42 7.41
CA GLY A 364 15.51 -23.22 6.53
C GLY A 364 16.81 -22.48 6.21
N LYS A 365 16.78 -21.67 5.15
CA LYS A 365 17.90 -20.79 4.74
C LYS A 365 17.47 -19.35 4.83
N ILE A 366 18.45 -18.47 4.96
CA ILE A 366 18.30 -17.02 4.98
C ILE A 366 19.06 -16.48 3.76
N PHE A 367 18.45 -15.56 3.03
CA PHE A 367 19.04 -14.93 1.84
C PHE A 367 19.06 -13.42 2.00
N GLN A 368 20.17 -12.81 1.62
CA GLN A 368 20.25 -11.41 1.28
C GLN A 368 20.02 -11.27 -0.23
N MET A 369 19.09 -10.45 -0.62
CA MET A 369 18.70 -10.31 -2.02
C MET A 369 19.57 -9.26 -2.71
N HIS A 370 20.26 -9.66 -3.78
CA HIS A 370 20.99 -8.78 -4.66
C HIS A 370 20.41 -8.89 -6.07
N SER A 371 19.44 -8.05 -6.38
CA SER A 371 18.70 -8.16 -7.64
C SER A 371 18.01 -9.55 -7.76
N ASN A 372 18.28 -10.28 -8.82
CA ASN A 372 17.76 -11.64 -9.04
C ASN A 372 18.65 -12.75 -8.43
N LYS A 373 19.65 -12.38 -7.63
CA LYS A 373 20.56 -13.35 -7.00
C LYS A 373 20.28 -13.43 -5.51
N GLU A 374 20.12 -14.65 -5.05
CA GLU A 374 19.98 -14.98 -3.65
C GLU A 374 21.35 -15.30 -3.07
N ASN A 375 21.83 -14.46 -2.17
CA ASN A 375 23.07 -14.72 -1.43
C ASN A 375 22.70 -15.37 -0.10
N PRO A 376 23.03 -16.66 0.12
CA PRO A 376 22.78 -17.30 1.39
C PRO A 376 23.66 -16.67 2.48
N VAL A 377 23.06 -16.43 3.64
CA VAL A 377 23.74 -15.95 4.83
C VAL A 377 23.39 -16.86 6.00
N GLU A 378 24.31 -16.99 6.95
CA GLU A 378 24.12 -17.86 8.13
C GLU A 378 23.27 -17.17 9.20
N GLU A 379 23.33 -15.85 9.30
CA GLU A 379 22.63 -15.05 10.30
C GLU A 379 21.89 -13.87 9.65
N ALA A 380 20.71 -13.56 10.19
CA ALA A 380 19.99 -12.31 9.91
C ALA A 380 20.13 -11.38 11.13
N HIS A 381 20.47 -10.14 10.88
CA HIS A 381 20.76 -9.12 11.89
C HIS A 381 19.64 -8.09 12.00
N ALA A 382 19.45 -7.54 13.20
CA ALA A 382 18.52 -6.43 13.44
C ALA A 382 18.79 -5.26 12.47
N GLY A 383 17.74 -4.58 12.04
CA GLY A 383 17.81 -3.42 11.16
C GLY A 383 17.82 -3.73 9.66
N HIS A 384 17.86 -4.99 9.24
CA HIS A 384 17.94 -5.41 7.84
C HIS A 384 16.71 -6.14 7.34
N ILE A 385 16.68 -6.34 6.02
CA ILE A 385 15.63 -7.07 5.29
C ILE A 385 16.25 -8.33 4.69
N TYR A 386 15.60 -9.46 4.89
CA TYR A 386 16.03 -10.76 4.38
C TYR A 386 14.88 -11.52 3.73
N ALA A 387 15.22 -12.50 2.91
CA ALA A 387 14.29 -13.51 2.44
C ALA A 387 14.59 -14.83 3.15
N VAL A 388 13.56 -15.52 3.63
CA VAL A 388 13.65 -16.72 4.43
C VAL A 388 12.83 -17.83 3.81
N ILE A 389 13.36 -19.06 3.80
CA ILE A 389 12.63 -20.27 3.41
C ILE A 389 12.44 -21.21 4.60
N GLY A 390 11.47 -22.13 4.47
CA GLY A 390 11.15 -23.13 5.49
C GLY A 390 9.90 -22.81 6.32
N LEU A 391 9.39 -21.59 6.25
CA LEU A 391 8.17 -21.15 6.92
C LEU A 391 6.94 -21.66 6.16
N LYS A 392 6.16 -22.55 6.79
CA LYS A 392 4.99 -23.18 6.15
C LYS A 392 3.70 -22.43 6.42
N ASP A 393 3.48 -22.06 7.68
CA ASP A 393 2.23 -21.46 8.15
C ASP A 393 2.27 -19.92 8.13
N THR A 394 3.44 -19.29 8.05
CA THR A 394 3.61 -17.84 8.05
C THR A 394 2.99 -17.21 6.80
N THR A 395 2.18 -16.19 7.00
CA THR A 395 1.58 -15.36 5.94
C THR A 395 2.01 -13.91 6.09
N THR A 396 1.67 -13.07 5.12
CA THR A 396 1.96 -11.63 5.17
C THR A 396 1.28 -10.99 6.37
N GLY A 397 2.03 -10.18 7.12
CA GLY A 397 1.59 -9.52 8.35
C GLY A 397 1.90 -10.29 9.64
N ASP A 398 2.35 -11.54 9.53
CA ASP A 398 2.69 -12.33 10.73
C ASP A 398 3.99 -11.84 11.39
N THR A 399 4.02 -11.88 12.71
CA THR A 399 5.22 -11.62 13.50
C THR A 399 5.97 -12.93 13.80
N LEU A 400 7.27 -12.90 13.56
CA LEU A 400 8.21 -13.96 13.96
C LEU A 400 9.06 -13.46 15.12
N CYS A 401 9.17 -14.24 16.20
CA CYS A 401 9.92 -13.81 17.38
C CYS A 401 10.60 -14.97 18.10
N ALA A 402 11.41 -14.63 19.11
CA ALA A 402 11.99 -15.57 20.03
C ALA A 402 10.90 -16.30 20.84
N ILE A 403 11.05 -17.61 21.01
CA ILE A 403 10.02 -18.47 21.65
C ILE A 403 9.80 -18.10 23.12
N ASP A 404 10.86 -17.70 23.80
CA ASP A 404 10.86 -17.35 25.24
C ASP A 404 10.46 -15.90 25.54
N LYS A 405 10.41 -15.05 24.52
CA LYS A 405 10.06 -13.64 24.61
C LYS A 405 9.04 -13.25 23.52
N PRO A 406 7.83 -13.79 23.59
CA PRO A 406 6.84 -13.60 22.54
C PRO A 406 6.35 -12.13 22.47
N VAL A 407 6.21 -11.64 21.25
CA VAL A 407 5.65 -10.33 20.94
C VAL A 407 4.87 -10.41 19.63
N VAL A 408 3.77 -9.71 19.51
CA VAL A 408 3.09 -9.43 18.25
C VAL A 408 3.35 -7.97 17.92
N LEU A 409 3.99 -7.70 16.77
CA LEU A 409 4.38 -6.34 16.41
C LEU A 409 3.20 -5.54 15.87
N GLU A 410 2.38 -6.18 15.02
CA GLU A 410 1.21 -5.56 14.44
C GLU A 410 0.33 -6.61 13.77
N SER A 411 -0.98 -6.33 13.71
CA SER A 411 -1.90 -7.01 12.80
C SER A 411 -2.12 -6.11 11.58
N MET A 412 -1.71 -6.57 10.40
CA MET A 412 -2.04 -5.85 9.16
C MET A 412 -3.51 -6.10 8.82
N THR A 413 -4.29 -5.03 8.70
CA THR A 413 -5.65 -5.09 8.15
C THR A 413 -5.58 -4.88 6.65
N PHE A 414 -6.24 -5.75 5.90
CA PHE A 414 -6.29 -5.66 4.44
C PHE A 414 -7.69 -5.25 3.98
N PRO A 415 -7.81 -4.34 2.99
CA PRO A 415 -9.10 -3.97 2.44
C PRO A 415 -9.78 -5.17 1.78
N LYS A 416 -11.08 -5.23 1.89
CA LYS A 416 -11.88 -6.27 1.23
C LYS A 416 -11.97 -5.98 -0.28
N PRO A 417 -12.05 -7.02 -1.11
CA PRO A 417 -12.24 -6.86 -2.54
C PRO A 417 -13.46 -6.01 -2.90
N VAL A 418 -13.34 -5.25 -3.97
CA VAL A 418 -14.42 -4.39 -4.48
C VAL A 418 -15.04 -4.93 -5.78
N ILE A 419 -14.35 -5.88 -6.42
CA ILE A 419 -14.78 -6.52 -7.67
C ILE A 419 -14.59 -8.03 -7.58
N HIS A 420 -15.51 -8.77 -8.17
CA HIS A 420 -15.47 -10.23 -8.25
C HIS A 420 -15.63 -10.71 -9.69
N VAL A 421 -15.01 -11.86 -9.99
CA VAL A 421 -15.10 -12.53 -11.29
C VAL A 421 -15.25 -14.03 -11.07
N ALA A 422 -16.21 -14.66 -11.76
CA ALA A 422 -16.32 -16.10 -11.79
C ALA A 422 -15.26 -16.69 -12.73
N VAL A 423 -14.58 -17.75 -12.31
CA VAL A 423 -13.53 -18.44 -13.05
C VAL A 423 -13.90 -19.92 -13.17
N GLU A 424 -13.99 -20.42 -14.41
CA GLU A 424 -14.34 -21.81 -14.70
C GLU A 424 -13.18 -22.50 -15.42
N PRO A 425 -12.64 -23.63 -14.89
CA PRO A 425 -11.60 -24.38 -15.56
C PRO A 425 -12.16 -25.02 -16.85
N LYS A 426 -11.37 -25.05 -17.92
CA LYS A 426 -11.79 -25.65 -19.20
C LYS A 426 -11.80 -27.17 -19.18
N SER A 427 -11.08 -27.80 -18.27
CA SER A 427 -10.98 -29.23 -18.12
C SER A 427 -10.83 -29.68 -16.67
N LYS A 428 -11.02 -31.00 -16.40
CA LYS A 428 -10.76 -31.54 -15.05
C LYS A 428 -9.30 -31.39 -14.61
N ALA A 429 -8.35 -31.51 -15.55
CA ALA A 429 -6.94 -31.30 -15.27
C ALA A 429 -6.63 -29.85 -14.92
N ASP A 430 -7.34 -28.89 -15.53
CA ASP A 430 -7.24 -27.48 -15.19
C ASP A 430 -7.86 -27.17 -13.82
N GLN A 431 -8.90 -27.90 -13.41
CA GLN A 431 -9.53 -27.74 -12.10
C GLN A 431 -8.55 -28.05 -10.96
N GLU A 432 -7.77 -29.12 -11.05
CA GLU A 432 -6.76 -29.47 -10.04
C GLU A 432 -5.65 -28.42 -9.99
N LYS A 433 -5.14 -28.01 -11.17
CA LYS A 433 -4.11 -26.96 -11.26
C LYS A 433 -4.63 -25.63 -10.77
N MET A 434 -5.89 -25.28 -11.07
CA MET A 434 -6.52 -24.04 -10.63
C MET A 434 -6.61 -23.97 -9.11
N GLY A 435 -6.98 -25.06 -8.42
CA GLY A 435 -6.98 -25.10 -6.97
C GLY A 435 -5.61 -24.80 -6.35
N VAL A 436 -4.55 -25.40 -6.91
CA VAL A 436 -3.17 -25.14 -6.47
C VAL A 436 -2.73 -23.70 -6.77
N ALA A 437 -3.05 -23.20 -7.97
CA ALA A 437 -2.70 -21.84 -8.38
C ALA A 437 -3.37 -20.79 -7.48
N ILE A 438 -4.67 -20.93 -7.26
CA ILE A 438 -5.47 -20.05 -6.43
C ILE A 438 -4.94 -20.01 -4.99
N GLN A 439 -4.65 -21.17 -4.40
CA GLN A 439 -4.11 -21.23 -3.04
C GLN A 439 -2.78 -20.48 -2.93
N LYS A 440 -1.86 -20.71 -3.86
CA LYS A 440 -0.55 -20.01 -3.85
C LYS A 440 -0.69 -18.51 -4.05
N LEU A 441 -1.53 -18.08 -4.98
CA LEU A 441 -1.77 -16.66 -5.25
C LEU A 441 -2.42 -15.96 -4.03
N ALA A 442 -3.36 -16.62 -3.34
CA ALA A 442 -3.95 -16.12 -2.12
C ALA A 442 -2.98 -16.04 -0.93
N GLU A 443 -1.98 -16.93 -0.89
CA GLU A 443 -0.89 -16.84 0.11
C GLU A 443 0.05 -15.65 -0.15
N GLU A 444 0.24 -15.27 -1.42
CA GLU A 444 1.07 -14.13 -1.81
C GLU A 444 0.35 -12.79 -1.61
N ASP A 445 -0.94 -12.75 -1.96
CA ASP A 445 -1.75 -11.54 -1.97
C ASP A 445 -2.98 -11.67 -1.07
N PRO A 446 -2.96 -11.08 0.13
CA PRO A 446 -4.08 -11.15 1.07
C PRO A 446 -5.31 -10.34 0.64
N THR A 447 -5.24 -9.51 -0.40
CA THR A 447 -6.39 -8.81 -0.99
C THR A 447 -7.08 -9.61 -2.08
N PHE A 448 -6.47 -10.69 -2.51
CA PHE A 448 -7.07 -11.67 -3.41
C PHE A 448 -7.86 -12.68 -2.60
N THR A 449 -9.16 -12.72 -2.83
CA THR A 449 -10.07 -13.66 -2.15
C THR A 449 -10.62 -14.69 -3.13
N VAL A 450 -10.97 -15.83 -2.58
CA VAL A 450 -11.55 -16.94 -3.34
C VAL A 450 -12.72 -17.51 -2.59
N GLU A 451 -13.85 -17.59 -3.24
CA GLU A 451 -15.09 -18.15 -2.71
C GLU A 451 -15.66 -19.17 -3.68
N LEU A 452 -16.23 -20.22 -3.15
CA LEU A 452 -17.05 -21.15 -3.93
C LEU A 452 -18.49 -20.73 -3.79
N ASP A 453 -19.11 -20.33 -4.89
CA ASP A 453 -20.54 -20.02 -4.90
C ASP A 453 -21.33 -21.30 -4.64
N ALA A 454 -22.03 -21.33 -3.51
CA ALA A 454 -22.76 -22.50 -3.06
C ALA A 454 -23.97 -22.85 -3.94
N GLU A 455 -24.51 -21.87 -4.67
CA GLU A 455 -25.68 -22.06 -5.55
C GLU A 455 -25.26 -22.52 -6.94
N THR A 456 -24.22 -21.89 -7.51
CA THR A 456 -23.77 -22.17 -8.87
C THR A 456 -22.63 -23.18 -8.95
N GLY A 457 -21.92 -23.41 -7.84
CA GLY A 457 -20.69 -24.23 -7.80
C GLY A 457 -19.50 -23.60 -8.49
N GLN A 458 -19.60 -22.32 -8.90
CA GLN A 458 -18.53 -21.58 -9.54
C GLN A 458 -17.49 -21.10 -8.54
N THR A 459 -16.24 -21.09 -8.96
CA THR A 459 -15.18 -20.43 -8.20
C THR A 459 -15.20 -18.94 -8.52
N VAL A 460 -15.43 -18.12 -7.50
CA VAL A 460 -15.45 -16.66 -7.61
C VAL A 460 -14.17 -16.11 -6.99
N ILE A 461 -13.44 -15.30 -7.73
CA ILE A 461 -12.24 -14.61 -7.27
C ILE A 461 -12.54 -13.12 -7.08
N GLY A 462 -12.04 -12.55 -5.99
CA GLY A 462 -12.22 -11.14 -5.64
C GLY A 462 -10.91 -10.40 -5.63
N GLY A 463 -10.93 -9.11 -6.00
CA GLY A 463 -9.75 -8.26 -6.04
C GLY A 463 -10.07 -6.77 -5.95
N MET A 464 -9.03 -5.94 -5.98
CA MET A 464 -9.11 -4.50 -5.78
C MET A 464 -9.46 -3.70 -7.05
N GLY A 465 -9.44 -4.33 -8.22
CA GLY A 465 -9.76 -3.70 -9.51
C GLY A 465 -9.67 -4.68 -10.67
N GLU A 466 -10.11 -4.24 -11.86
CA GLU A 466 -10.08 -5.06 -13.08
C GLU A 466 -8.65 -5.50 -13.42
N LEU A 467 -7.69 -4.57 -13.37
CA LEU A 467 -6.29 -4.87 -13.68
C LEU A 467 -5.71 -5.90 -12.70
N HIS A 468 -6.05 -5.79 -11.42
CA HIS A 468 -5.62 -6.76 -10.41
C HIS A 468 -6.09 -8.19 -10.76
N LEU A 469 -7.38 -8.36 -11.05
CA LEU A 469 -7.92 -9.67 -11.42
C LEU A 469 -7.40 -10.18 -12.77
N ASP A 470 -7.22 -9.30 -13.76
CA ASP A 470 -6.61 -9.67 -15.05
C ASP A 470 -5.19 -10.22 -14.85
N ILE A 471 -4.39 -9.60 -14.00
CA ILE A 471 -3.04 -10.06 -13.69
C ILE A 471 -3.08 -11.42 -12.99
N ILE A 472 -3.96 -11.61 -12.02
CA ILE A 472 -4.13 -12.89 -11.32
C ILE A 472 -4.50 -14.01 -12.31
N VAL A 473 -5.46 -13.77 -13.18
CA VAL A 473 -5.89 -14.76 -14.22
C VAL A 473 -4.75 -15.07 -15.20
N ASP A 474 -4.02 -14.04 -15.62
CA ASP A 474 -2.90 -14.24 -16.54
C ASP A 474 -1.73 -14.97 -15.85
N ARG A 475 -1.48 -14.74 -14.57
CA ARG A 475 -0.54 -15.52 -13.75
C ARG A 475 -0.96 -17.00 -13.65
N MET A 476 -2.24 -17.27 -13.42
CA MET A 476 -2.75 -18.66 -13.42
C MET A 476 -2.43 -19.36 -14.76
N ARG A 477 -2.61 -18.66 -15.87
CA ARG A 477 -2.32 -19.20 -17.21
C ARG A 477 -0.82 -19.41 -17.45
N ARG A 478 0.02 -18.40 -17.18
CA ARG A 478 1.45 -18.41 -17.51
C ARG A 478 2.29 -19.25 -16.54
N GLU A 479 2.10 -19.05 -15.24
CA GLU A 479 2.91 -19.69 -14.21
C GLU A 479 2.43 -21.12 -13.89
N PHE A 480 1.10 -21.30 -13.81
CA PHE A 480 0.50 -22.57 -13.38
C PHE A 480 -0.08 -23.40 -14.53
N LYS A 481 -0.05 -22.87 -15.76
CA LYS A 481 -0.60 -23.56 -16.96
C LYS A 481 -2.07 -23.96 -16.79
N VAL A 482 -2.88 -23.05 -16.23
CA VAL A 482 -4.32 -23.21 -16.04
C VAL A 482 -5.05 -22.53 -17.19
N GLU A 483 -5.89 -23.29 -17.91
CA GLU A 483 -6.83 -22.73 -18.87
C GLU A 483 -8.21 -22.58 -18.22
N ALA A 484 -8.71 -21.35 -18.17
CA ALA A 484 -9.97 -21.01 -17.54
C ALA A 484 -10.79 -20.02 -18.39
N ASN A 485 -12.10 -20.11 -18.29
CA ASN A 485 -13.03 -19.10 -18.78
C ASN A 485 -13.28 -18.10 -17.65
N VAL A 486 -13.24 -16.82 -18.00
CA VAL A 486 -13.46 -15.72 -17.06
C VAL A 486 -14.81 -15.08 -17.35
N GLY A 487 -15.65 -14.97 -16.34
CA GLY A 487 -16.96 -14.35 -16.43
C GLY A 487 -16.88 -12.81 -16.50
N LYS A 488 -18.05 -12.17 -16.50
CA LYS A 488 -18.13 -10.70 -16.42
C LYS A 488 -17.84 -10.24 -15.00
N PRO A 489 -17.19 -9.06 -14.82
CA PRO A 489 -16.98 -8.47 -13.52
C PRO A 489 -18.31 -8.22 -12.79
N MET A 490 -18.31 -8.50 -11.49
CA MET A 490 -19.42 -8.24 -10.58
C MET A 490 -19.00 -7.29 -9.48
N VAL A 491 -19.85 -6.33 -9.18
CA VAL A 491 -19.60 -5.36 -8.12
C VAL A 491 -19.86 -6.00 -6.75
N ALA A 492 -18.96 -5.76 -5.79
CA ALA A 492 -19.14 -6.16 -4.41
C ALA A 492 -20.04 -5.18 -3.69
N TYR A 493 -21.35 -5.38 -3.81
CA TYR A 493 -22.32 -4.64 -3.01
C TYR A 493 -22.25 -5.05 -1.53
N ARG A 494 -22.69 -4.14 -0.66
CA ARG A 494 -22.82 -4.39 0.79
C ARG A 494 -24.20 -3.92 1.26
N GLU A 495 -24.58 -4.32 2.44
CA GLU A 495 -25.79 -3.86 3.09
C GLU A 495 -25.45 -3.17 4.41
N THR A 496 -26.30 -2.26 4.87
CA THR A 496 -26.20 -1.66 6.21
C THR A 496 -27.57 -1.24 6.70
N ILE A 497 -27.65 -0.80 7.95
CA ILE A 497 -28.87 -0.27 8.57
C ILE A 497 -28.78 1.24 8.74
N ARG A 498 -29.95 1.92 8.77
CA ARG A 498 -30.02 3.38 8.92
C ARG A 498 -30.75 3.82 10.18
N LYS A 499 -31.45 2.90 10.87
CA LYS A 499 -32.19 3.22 12.08
C LYS A 499 -31.82 2.29 13.21
N ASN A 500 -31.91 2.83 14.41
CA ASN A 500 -31.79 2.04 15.64
C ASN A 500 -32.99 1.12 15.82
N VAL A 501 -32.73 -0.06 16.35
CA VAL A 501 -33.72 -0.95 16.92
C VAL A 501 -33.36 -1.10 18.39
N GLU A 502 -34.08 -0.39 19.24
CA GLU A 502 -33.75 -0.31 20.67
C GLU A 502 -33.94 -1.66 21.38
N LYS A 503 -34.90 -2.45 20.94
CA LYS A 503 -35.22 -3.75 21.54
C LYS A 503 -35.91 -4.66 20.54
N PHE A 504 -35.34 -5.83 20.32
CA PHE A 504 -35.94 -6.89 19.54
C PHE A 504 -35.76 -8.23 20.26
N GLU A 505 -36.88 -8.92 20.48
CA GLU A 505 -36.92 -10.22 21.14
C GLU A 505 -37.16 -11.32 20.12
N TYR A 506 -36.36 -12.39 20.19
CA TYR A 506 -36.57 -13.61 19.44
C TYR A 506 -36.44 -14.84 20.34
N THR A 507 -37.38 -15.78 20.20
CA THR A 507 -37.33 -17.05 20.89
C THR A 507 -37.25 -18.19 19.89
N HIS A 508 -36.14 -18.92 19.92
CA HIS A 508 -36.01 -20.18 19.21
C HIS A 508 -36.57 -21.31 20.08
N LYS A 509 -37.60 -21.96 19.61
CA LYS A 509 -38.18 -23.12 20.28
C LYS A 509 -38.51 -24.20 19.27
N LYS A 510 -37.95 -25.39 19.45
CA LYS A 510 -38.18 -26.55 18.59
C LYS A 510 -38.39 -27.77 19.50
N GLN A 511 -39.48 -28.46 19.35
CA GLN A 511 -39.79 -29.74 20.03
C GLN A 511 -39.94 -30.80 18.94
N THR A 512 -39.01 -31.74 18.90
CA THR A 512 -39.07 -32.93 18.04
C THR A 512 -38.76 -34.11 18.95
N GLY A 513 -39.61 -35.05 19.12
CA GLY A 513 -39.56 -36.35 19.81
C GLY A 513 -38.28 -36.82 20.56
N GLY A 514 -37.54 -35.90 21.16
CA GLY A 514 -36.28 -36.08 21.88
C GLY A 514 -35.96 -34.82 22.69
N SER A 515 -34.67 -34.47 22.91
CA SER A 515 -34.27 -33.23 23.55
C SER A 515 -34.74 -32.03 22.70
N GLY A 516 -35.44 -31.09 23.29
CA GLY A 516 -35.92 -29.87 22.63
C GLY A 516 -34.77 -28.87 22.35
N GLN A 517 -35.07 -27.80 21.65
CA GLN A 517 -34.16 -26.65 21.51
C GLN A 517 -34.86 -25.40 22.04
N PHE A 518 -34.20 -24.67 22.92
CA PHE A 518 -34.73 -23.43 23.46
C PHE A 518 -33.60 -22.39 23.61
N ALA A 519 -33.81 -21.20 23.05
CA ALA A 519 -32.99 -20.03 23.32
C ALA A 519 -33.83 -18.76 23.09
N ARG A 520 -33.80 -17.85 24.03
CA ARG A 520 -34.42 -16.53 23.89
C ARG A 520 -33.36 -15.48 24.02
N VAL A 521 -33.34 -14.55 23.08
CA VAL A 521 -32.40 -13.41 23.06
C VAL A 521 -33.16 -12.12 22.83
N ILE A 522 -32.68 -11.06 23.46
CA ILE A 522 -33.19 -9.70 23.29
C ILE A 522 -31.98 -8.86 22.87
N ILE A 523 -32.04 -8.30 21.68
CA ILE A 523 -30.97 -7.53 21.10
C ILE A 523 -31.40 -6.10 20.75
N ALA A 524 -30.41 -5.20 20.70
CA ALA A 524 -30.53 -3.89 20.09
C ALA A 524 -29.57 -3.79 18.90
N LEU A 525 -29.94 -3.03 17.87
CA LEU A 525 -29.11 -2.72 16.73
C LEU A 525 -28.93 -1.21 16.57
N GLU A 526 -27.74 -0.77 16.31
CA GLU A 526 -27.41 0.63 16.04
C GLU A 526 -26.48 0.70 14.83
N PRO A 527 -26.66 1.68 13.90
CA PRO A 527 -25.70 1.91 12.85
C PRO A 527 -24.39 2.48 13.42
N ILE A 528 -23.26 2.02 12.90
CA ILE A 528 -21.95 2.59 13.18
C ILE A 528 -21.70 3.69 12.14
N PRO A 529 -21.10 4.85 12.51
CA PRO A 529 -20.72 5.87 11.55
C PRO A 529 -19.75 5.32 10.49
N ALA A 530 -19.92 5.74 9.23
CA ALA A 530 -19.15 5.22 8.08
C ALA A 530 -17.64 5.56 8.13
N ASP A 531 -17.25 6.49 8.99
CA ASP A 531 -15.85 6.89 9.25
C ASP A 531 -15.19 6.07 10.38
N SER A 532 -15.92 5.12 10.97
CA SER A 532 -15.37 4.19 11.96
C SER A 532 -14.49 3.14 11.28
N GLU A 533 -13.40 2.78 11.93
CA GLU A 533 -12.55 1.67 11.48
C GLU A 533 -13.20 0.29 11.70
N GLU A 534 -14.22 0.21 12.57
CA GLU A 534 -14.91 -1.02 12.88
C GLU A 534 -16.20 -1.16 12.07
N GLU A 535 -16.32 -2.25 11.32
CA GLU A 535 -17.53 -2.60 10.55
C GLU A 535 -18.59 -3.34 11.41
N TYR A 536 -18.17 -3.89 12.54
CA TYR A 536 -19.04 -4.64 13.45
C TYR A 536 -18.56 -4.50 14.90
N ILE A 537 -19.53 -4.23 15.80
CA ILE A 537 -19.30 -4.18 17.25
C ILE A 537 -20.33 -5.06 17.93
N PHE A 538 -19.88 -5.96 18.80
CA PHE A 538 -20.77 -6.72 19.70
C PHE A 538 -20.58 -6.26 21.14
N GLU A 539 -21.68 -5.97 21.82
CA GLU A 539 -21.69 -5.55 23.21
C GLU A 539 -22.61 -6.47 24.04
N ASP A 540 -22.09 -6.99 25.16
CA ASP A 540 -22.87 -7.77 26.10
C ASP A 540 -23.30 -6.89 27.30
N LYS A 541 -24.61 -6.74 27.47
CA LYS A 541 -25.26 -6.04 28.62
C LYS A 541 -26.13 -6.95 29.48
N VAL A 542 -26.01 -8.26 29.31
CA VAL A 542 -26.80 -9.22 30.09
C VAL A 542 -26.42 -9.16 31.57
N THR A 543 -27.42 -9.04 32.44
CA THR A 543 -27.24 -9.03 33.88
C THR A 543 -27.94 -10.21 34.53
N GLY A 544 -27.45 -10.65 35.69
CA GLY A 544 -28.11 -11.69 36.52
C GLY A 544 -28.06 -13.11 35.95
N GLY A 545 -27.14 -13.40 34.99
CA GLY A 545 -26.95 -14.76 34.46
C GLY A 545 -28.13 -15.31 33.65
N ARG A 546 -29.01 -14.45 33.12
CA ARG A 546 -30.18 -14.85 32.32
C ARG A 546 -29.82 -15.53 31.01
N VAL A 547 -28.68 -15.18 30.44
CA VAL A 547 -27.98 -15.93 29.40
C VAL A 547 -26.67 -16.41 30.02
N PRO A 548 -26.42 -17.72 30.11
CA PRO A 548 -25.15 -18.25 30.58
C PRO A 548 -24.00 -17.71 29.75
N ARG A 549 -22.89 -17.38 30.41
CA ARG A 549 -21.69 -16.81 29.73
C ARG A 549 -21.16 -17.65 28.58
N GLU A 550 -21.30 -18.97 28.69
CA GLU A 550 -20.91 -19.92 27.66
C GLU A 550 -21.67 -19.80 26.35
N TYR A 551 -22.91 -19.23 26.37
CA TYR A 551 -23.75 -19.06 25.19
C TYR A 551 -23.67 -17.68 24.56
N ILE A 552 -23.05 -16.69 25.22
CA ILE A 552 -22.90 -15.33 24.68
C ILE A 552 -22.05 -15.32 23.39
N PRO A 553 -20.90 -16.03 23.32
CA PRO A 553 -20.15 -16.14 22.06
C PRO A 553 -20.96 -16.80 20.93
N SER A 554 -21.86 -17.70 21.26
CA SER A 554 -22.73 -18.35 20.26
C SER A 554 -23.76 -17.40 19.68
N VAL A 555 -24.29 -16.47 20.48
CA VAL A 555 -25.16 -15.39 19.99
C VAL A 555 -24.41 -14.48 19.04
N ASP A 556 -23.21 -14.04 19.41
CA ASP A 556 -22.34 -13.22 18.58
C ASP A 556 -22.02 -13.91 17.26
N ALA A 557 -21.58 -15.16 17.30
CA ALA A 557 -21.31 -15.96 16.09
C ALA A 557 -22.55 -16.10 15.19
N GLY A 558 -23.74 -16.27 15.77
CA GLY A 558 -25.00 -16.31 15.03
C GLY A 558 -25.35 -15.00 14.34
N ILE A 559 -25.09 -13.87 14.98
CA ILE A 559 -25.27 -12.53 14.41
C ILE A 559 -24.30 -12.33 13.24
N GLN A 560 -23.04 -12.67 13.42
CA GLN A 560 -22.02 -12.54 12.37
C GLN A 560 -22.33 -13.42 11.15
N ASP A 561 -22.79 -14.66 11.36
CA ASP A 561 -23.23 -15.54 10.28
C ASP A 561 -24.43 -14.93 9.50
N ALA A 562 -25.37 -14.30 10.21
CA ALA A 562 -26.48 -13.62 9.57
C ALA A 562 -26.05 -12.38 8.77
N MET A 563 -25.06 -11.64 9.26
CA MET A 563 -24.49 -10.49 8.56
C MET A 563 -23.84 -10.87 7.22
N GLN A 564 -23.23 -12.04 7.12
CA GLN A 564 -22.59 -12.47 5.86
C GLN A 564 -23.59 -12.64 4.71
N ASN A 565 -24.83 -12.96 5.01
CA ASN A 565 -25.87 -13.23 4.01
C ASN A 565 -26.86 -12.06 3.84
N GLY A 566 -26.70 -10.97 4.56
CA GLY A 566 -27.57 -9.80 4.48
C GLY A 566 -29.04 -10.07 4.72
N VAL A 567 -29.87 -9.08 4.48
CA VAL A 567 -31.34 -9.15 4.64
C VAL A 567 -32.12 -8.60 3.44
N LEU A 568 -31.47 -7.91 2.51
CA LEU A 568 -32.09 -7.32 1.30
C LEU A 568 -31.87 -8.18 0.06
N ALA A 569 -30.62 -8.38 -0.31
CA ALA A 569 -30.21 -8.99 -1.58
C ALA A 569 -29.13 -10.07 -1.40
N GLY A 570 -28.82 -10.45 -0.17
CA GLY A 570 -27.84 -11.49 0.12
C GLY A 570 -26.39 -11.00 0.17
N TYR A 571 -26.16 -9.68 0.22
CA TYR A 571 -24.82 -9.11 0.34
C TYR A 571 -24.41 -8.93 1.79
N PRO A 572 -23.10 -9.01 2.12
CA PRO A 572 -22.62 -8.83 3.49
C PRO A 572 -23.06 -7.51 4.10
N MET A 573 -23.48 -7.55 5.36
CA MET A 573 -23.80 -6.34 6.13
C MET A 573 -22.57 -5.80 6.83
N VAL A 574 -22.49 -4.47 6.91
CA VAL A 574 -21.40 -3.73 7.55
C VAL A 574 -21.96 -2.57 8.38
N ASP A 575 -21.11 -1.98 9.22
CA ASP A 575 -21.38 -0.79 10.02
C ASP A 575 -22.58 -0.99 11.00
N VAL A 576 -22.58 -2.13 11.68
CA VAL A 576 -23.65 -2.50 12.62
C VAL A 576 -23.07 -2.79 14.00
N LYS A 577 -23.61 -2.10 15.01
CA LYS A 577 -23.39 -2.45 16.41
C LYS A 577 -24.59 -3.28 16.90
N ALA A 578 -24.33 -4.47 17.42
CA ALA A 578 -25.30 -5.34 18.02
C ALA A 578 -25.05 -5.43 19.54
N THR A 579 -26.07 -5.17 20.33
CA THR A 579 -26.02 -5.26 21.78
C THR A 579 -26.94 -6.38 22.26
N LEU A 580 -26.41 -7.36 22.98
CA LEU A 580 -27.24 -8.37 23.68
C LEU A 580 -27.70 -7.79 25.01
N LEU A 581 -28.98 -7.49 25.10
CA LEU A 581 -29.59 -6.82 26.27
C LEU A 581 -30.03 -7.81 27.36
N ASP A 582 -30.62 -8.90 26.95
CA ASP A 582 -31.25 -9.88 27.89
C ASP A 582 -31.54 -11.19 27.13
N GLY A 583 -32.03 -12.18 27.84
CA GLY A 583 -32.46 -13.45 27.26
C GLY A 583 -33.00 -14.40 28.29
N ALA A 584 -33.22 -15.65 27.88
CA ALA A 584 -33.61 -16.75 28.75
C ALA A 584 -33.07 -18.07 28.19
N TYR A 585 -32.77 -18.99 29.10
CA TYR A 585 -32.36 -20.33 28.78
C TYR A 585 -33.23 -21.36 29.48
N HIS A 586 -33.14 -22.59 29.05
CA HIS A 586 -33.79 -23.74 29.66
C HIS A 586 -32.72 -24.77 30.01
N GLU A 587 -32.75 -25.28 31.25
CA GLU A 587 -31.67 -26.13 31.80
C GLU A 587 -31.39 -27.39 30.96
N VAL A 588 -32.37 -27.91 30.22
CA VAL A 588 -32.24 -29.15 29.45
C VAL A 588 -32.20 -28.89 27.94
N ASP A 589 -32.92 -27.90 27.43
CA ASP A 589 -33.15 -27.69 25.99
C ASP A 589 -32.29 -26.57 25.40
N SER A 590 -31.51 -25.87 26.21
CA SER A 590 -30.57 -24.86 25.72
C SER A 590 -29.21 -25.45 25.31
N SER A 591 -28.65 -24.93 24.26
CA SER A 591 -27.33 -25.32 23.72
C SER A 591 -26.69 -24.14 22.97
N GLU A 592 -25.42 -24.22 22.73
CA GLU A 592 -24.69 -23.25 21.89
C GLU A 592 -25.38 -23.10 20.53
N MET A 593 -25.79 -24.20 19.90
CA MET A 593 -26.47 -24.19 18.63
C MET A 593 -27.81 -23.46 18.69
N ALA A 594 -28.60 -23.67 19.75
CA ALA A 594 -29.89 -23.00 19.93
C ALA A 594 -29.70 -21.47 20.06
N PHE A 595 -28.69 -21.01 20.81
CA PHE A 595 -28.36 -19.59 20.93
C PHE A 595 -27.76 -19.01 19.66
N LYS A 596 -26.96 -19.77 18.91
CA LYS A 596 -26.46 -19.35 17.60
C LYS A 596 -27.61 -19.12 16.62
N ILE A 597 -28.59 -20.03 16.55
CA ILE A 597 -29.76 -19.87 15.70
C ILE A 597 -30.62 -18.69 16.19
N ALA A 598 -30.82 -18.54 17.49
CA ALA A 598 -31.57 -17.43 18.04
C ALA A 598 -30.95 -16.07 17.74
N GLY A 599 -29.63 -15.96 17.88
CA GLY A 599 -28.87 -14.75 17.52
C GLY A 599 -28.98 -14.42 16.04
N SER A 600 -28.82 -15.41 15.17
CA SER A 600 -28.95 -15.25 13.72
C SER A 600 -30.35 -14.76 13.32
N MET A 601 -31.37 -15.39 13.81
CA MET A 601 -32.78 -15.04 13.49
C MET A 601 -33.19 -13.70 14.10
N ALA A 602 -32.78 -13.42 15.33
CA ALA A 602 -33.04 -12.13 15.99
C ALA A 602 -32.43 -10.98 15.17
N PHE A 603 -31.17 -11.15 14.75
CA PHE A 603 -30.49 -10.16 13.93
C PHE A 603 -31.21 -9.93 12.59
N ARG A 604 -31.57 -11.00 11.87
CA ARG A 604 -32.25 -10.88 10.56
C ARG A 604 -33.56 -10.12 10.67
N GLU A 605 -34.38 -10.45 11.66
CA GLU A 605 -35.68 -9.81 11.81
C GLU A 605 -35.57 -8.37 12.37
N ALA A 606 -34.59 -8.10 13.23
CA ALA A 606 -34.32 -6.76 13.73
C ALA A 606 -33.76 -5.86 12.61
N ALA A 607 -32.82 -6.36 11.81
CA ALA A 607 -32.21 -5.62 10.69
C ALA A 607 -33.21 -5.21 9.63
N LYS A 608 -34.23 -6.05 9.34
CA LYS A 608 -35.36 -5.70 8.45
C LYS A 608 -36.15 -4.49 8.94
N LYS A 609 -36.21 -4.28 10.25
CA LYS A 609 -36.90 -3.12 10.88
C LYS A 609 -36.01 -1.90 11.00
N ALA A 610 -34.70 -2.06 10.83
CA ALA A 610 -33.68 -1.00 10.95
C ALA A 610 -33.49 -0.17 9.68
N SER A 611 -34.43 -0.21 8.73
CA SER A 611 -34.33 0.44 7.42
C SER A 611 -33.03 0.02 6.70
N PRO A 612 -32.88 -1.24 6.32
CA PRO A 612 -31.69 -1.70 5.62
C PRO A 612 -31.59 -1.08 4.24
N VAL A 613 -30.36 -0.76 3.83
CA VAL A 613 -30.03 -0.15 2.54
C VAL A 613 -28.86 -0.87 1.88
N LEU A 614 -28.80 -0.78 0.55
CA LEU A 614 -27.70 -1.32 -0.26
C LEU A 614 -26.60 -0.28 -0.40
N LEU A 615 -25.36 -0.71 -0.28
CA LEU A 615 -24.16 0.11 -0.50
C LEU A 615 -23.41 -0.35 -1.75
N GLU A 616 -22.87 0.60 -2.50
CA GLU A 616 -22.02 0.38 -3.66
C GLU A 616 -20.66 1.03 -3.49
N PRO A 617 -19.59 0.45 -4.08
CA PRO A 617 -18.28 1.08 -4.08
C PRO A 617 -18.26 2.30 -5.00
N ILE A 618 -17.76 3.41 -4.48
CA ILE A 618 -17.54 4.67 -5.18
C ILE A 618 -16.05 4.79 -5.50
N MET A 619 -15.77 5.18 -6.74
CA MET A 619 -14.41 5.38 -7.23
C MET A 619 -14.10 6.87 -7.31
N ALA A 620 -12.95 7.28 -6.82
CA ALA A 620 -12.36 8.58 -7.12
C ALA A 620 -11.74 8.52 -8.52
N VAL A 621 -12.31 9.27 -9.44
CA VAL A 621 -11.92 9.32 -10.86
C VAL A 621 -11.29 10.66 -11.17
N GLU A 622 -10.12 10.68 -11.77
CA GLU A 622 -9.50 11.88 -12.33
C GLU A 622 -9.34 11.70 -13.84
N VAL A 623 -9.86 12.63 -14.62
CA VAL A 623 -9.72 12.65 -16.08
C VAL A 623 -8.91 13.86 -16.47
N ARG A 624 -7.86 13.66 -17.26
CA ARG A 624 -7.04 14.72 -17.87
C ARG A 624 -7.35 14.79 -19.35
N THR A 625 -7.81 15.94 -19.78
CA THR A 625 -8.31 16.13 -21.14
C THR A 625 -7.97 17.53 -21.66
N PRO A 626 -7.75 17.69 -22.99
CA PRO A 626 -7.76 19.01 -23.60
C PRO A 626 -9.09 19.75 -23.34
N GLU A 627 -9.02 21.06 -23.23
CA GLU A 627 -10.20 21.92 -22.94
C GLU A 627 -11.38 21.66 -23.86
N GLU A 628 -11.12 21.41 -25.15
CA GLU A 628 -12.14 21.15 -26.17
C GLU A 628 -13.05 19.95 -25.88
N TYR A 629 -12.58 18.97 -25.11
CA TYR A 629 -13.33 17.74 -24.71
C TYR A 629 -13.84 17.77 -23.26
N MET A 630 -13.54 18.81 -22.49
CA MET A 630 -13.93 18.89 -21.08
C MET A 630 -15.45 18.76 -20.90
N GLY A 631 -16.24 19.41 -21.75
CA GLY A 631 -17.70 19.33 -21.70
C GLY A 631 -18.22 17.92 -21.92
N ASP A 632 -17.66 17.19 -22.87
CA ASP A 632 -18.04 15.82 -23.19
C ASP A 632 -17.64 14.86 -22.03
N VAL A 633 -16.47 15.07 -21.43
CA VAL A 633 -16.00 14.30 -20.26
C VAL A 633 -16.92 14.51 -19.07
N ILE A 634 -17.26 15.75 -18.74
CA ILE A 634 -18.17 16.07 -17.63
C ILE A 634 -19.55 15.48 -17.88
N GLY A 635 -20.07 15.65 -19.09
CA GLY A 635 -21.36 15.10 -19.51
C GLY A 635 -21.40 13.58 -19.38
N ASP A 636 -20.33 12.89 -19.77
CA ASP A 636 -20.21 11.43 -19.63
C ASP A 636 -20.13 10.98 -18.17
N LEU A 637 -19.29 11.62 -17.35
CA LEU A 637 -19.18 11.30 -15.92
C LEU A 637 -20.53 11.52 -15.20
N ASN A 638 -21.24 12.59 -15.51
CA ASN A 638 -22.58 12.83 -14.95
C ASN A 638 -23.60 11.78 -15.41
N SER A 639 -23.54 11.32 -16.66
CA SER A 639 -24.41 10.26 -17.16
C SER A 639 -24.16 8.91 -16.45
N ARG A 640 -22.97 8.73 -15.90
CA ARG A 640 -22.54 7.58 -15.09
C ARG A 640 -22.80 7.75 -13.59
N ARG A 641 -23.76 8.56 -13.22
CA ARG A 641 -24.06 8.91 -11.83
C ARG A 641 -22.88 9.50 -11.06
N GLY A 642 -21.91 10.08 -11.78
CA GLY A 642 -20.74 10.71 -11.22
C GLY A 642 -21.08 12.07 -10.59
N ALA A 643 -20.42 12.39 -9.49
CA ALA A 643 -20.45 13.70 -8.85
C ALA A 643 -19.09 14.38 -9.06
N VAL A 644 -19.08 15.38 -9.96
CA VAL A 644 -17.86 16.17 -10.22
C VAL A 644 -17.52 17.00 -8.98
N GLN A 645 -16.30 16.83 -8.46
CA GLN A 645 -15.82 17.49 -7.25
C GLN A 645 -15.03 18.75 -7.56
N SER A 646 -14.14 18.68 -8.53
CA SER A 646 -13.33 19.83 -8.95
C SER A 646 -12.99 19.79 -10.44
N MET A 647 -12.65 20.95 -10.95
CA MET A 647 -12.17 21.16 -12.31
C MET A 647 -11.02 22.15 -12.24
N ASP A 648 -9.84 21.69 -12.56
CA ASP A 648 -8.61 22.47 -12.49
C ASP A 648 -7.97 22.59 -13.88
N GLU A 649 -7.13 23.59 -14.07
CA GLU A 649 -6.30 23.71 -15.25
C GLU A 649 -4.82 23.52 -14.87
N GLN A 650 -4.15 22.62 -15.58
CA GLN A 650 -2.73 22.36 -15.38
C GLN A 650 -2.04 22.34 -16.76
N HIS A 651 -1.18 23.32 -17.05
CA HIS A 651 -0.42 23.40 -18.30
C HIS A 651 -1.26 23.27 -19.58
N GLY A 652 -2.42 23.91 -19.64
CA GLY A 652 -3.31 23.82 -20.80
C GLY A 652 -4.09 22.51 -20.93
N VAL A 653 -4.02 21.66 -19.90
CA VAL A 653 -4.83 20.43 -19.77
C VAL A 653 -5.85 20.64 -18.66
N ARG A 654 -7.09 20.26 -18.92
CA ARG A 654 -8.16 20.28 -17.92
C ARG A 654 -8.14 18.99 -17.10
N VAL A 655 -8.21 19.14 -15.79
CA VAL A 655 -8.25 18.02 -14.85
C VAL A 655 -9.63 18.01 -14.20
N VAL A 656 -10.41 16.97 -14.49
CA VAL A 656 -11.76 16.77 -13.93
C VAL A 656 -11.68 15.67 -12.89
N ARG A 657 -12.06 15.95 -11.65
CA ARG A 657 -12.17 14.97 -10.57
C ARG A 657 -13.63 14.71 -10.25
N ALA A 658 -13.98 13.45 -10.15
CA ALA A 658 -15.34 13.02 -9.85
C ALA A 658 -15.35 11.77 -8.95
N GLN A 659 -16.44 11.61 -8.21
CA GLN A 659 -16.78 10.36 -7.54
C GLN A 659 -17.83 9.63 -8.38
N VAL A 660 -17.53 8.41 -8.80
CA VAL A 660 -18.38 7.63 -9.71
C VAL A 660 -18.55 6.21 -9.18
N PRO A 661 -19.78 5.65 -9.19
CA PRO A 661 -19.99 4.26 -8.81
C PRO A 661 -19.19 3.30 -9.71
N LEU A 662 -18.56 2.28 -9.12
CA LEU A 662 -17.76 1.31 -9.87
C LEU A 662 -18.57 0.61 -10.96
N SER A 663 -19.85 0.32 -10.72
CA SER A 663 -20.73 -0.32 -11.71
C SER A 663 -20.86 0.46 -13.02
N GLU A 664 -20.68 1.78 -12.98
CA GLU A 664 -20.76 2.66 -14.15
C GLU A 664 -19.42 2.85 -14.86
N MET A 665 -18.33 2.38 -14.28
CA MET A 665 -16.97 2.58 -14.81
C MET A 665 -16.47 1.44 -15.69
N PHE A 666 -17.18 0.31 -15.76
CA PHE A 666 -16.79 -0.79 -16.65
C PHE A 666 -16.80 -0.32 -18.12
N GLY A 667 -15.68 -0.55 -18.81
CA GLY A 667 -15.53 -0.14 -20.21
C GLY A 667 -15.28 1.35 -20.43
N TYR A 668 -15.17 2.17 -19.37
CA TYR A 668 -15.01 3.63 -19.48
C TYR A 668 -13.85 4.06 -20.36
N ILE A 669 -12.72 3.35 -20.35
CA ILE A 669 -11.55 3.66 -21.19
C ILE A 669 -11.89 3.72 -22.69
N GLY A 670 -12.72 2.80 -23.15
CA GLY A 670 -13.18 2.77 -24.55
C GLY A 670 -14.02 3.99 -24.92
N ASP A 671 -14.97 4.34 -24.06
CA ASP A 671 -15.86 5.48 -24.26
C ASP A 671 -15.10 6.81 -24.18
N LEU A 672 -14.17 6.93 -23.20
CA LEU A 672 -13.32 8.12 -23.08
C LEU A 672 -12.44 8.32 -24.31
N ARG A 673 -11.77 7.27 -24.80
CA ARG A 673 -10.96 7.35 -26.03
C ARG A 673 -11.78 7.73 -27.25
N SER A 674 -12.98 7.18 -27.38
CA SER A 674 -13.91 7.47 -28.47
C SER A 674 -14.33 8.95 -28.49
N LYS A 675 -14.69 9.50 -27.33
CA LYS A 675 -15.15 10.88 -27.16
C LYS A 675 -14.03 11.92 -27.27
N THR A 676 -12.82 11.56 -26.91
CA THR A 676 -11.68 12.49 -26.84
C THR A 676 -10.62 12.23 -27.93
N GLN A 677 -10.93 11.40 -28.92
CA GLN A 677 -10.00 10.99 -29.98
C GLN A 677 -8.67 10.43 -29.43
N GLY A 678 -8.73 9.75 -28.30
CA GLY A 678 -7.58 9.18 -27.63
C GLY A 678 -6.68 10.17 -26.89
N ARG A 679 -7.08 11.45 -26.77
CA ARG A 679 -6.27 12.50 -26.15
C ARG A 679 -6.45 12.62 -24.64
N ALA A 680 -7.53 12.07 -24.08
CA ALA A 680 -7.73 12.07 -22.64
C ALA A 680 -7.17 10.80 -22.02
N VAL A 681 -6.69 10.94 -20.80
CA VAL A 681 -6.30 9.84 -19.93
C VAL A 681 -7.09 9.92 -18.64
N TYR A 682 -7.29 8.80 -17.96
CA TYR A 682 -7.93 8.77 -16.65
C TYR A 682 -7.21 7.85 -15.69
N SER A 683 -7.38 8.15 -14.43
CA SER A 683 -7.04 7.24 -13.32
C SER A 683 -8.27 7.07 -12.43
N MET A 684 -8.35 5.95 -11.76
CA MET A 684 -9.46 5.59 -10.90
C MET A 684 -8.94 4.80 -9.72
N GLN A 685 -9.45 5.10 -8.50
CA GLN A 685 -9.13 4.37 -7.28
C GLN A 685 -10.38 4.24 -6.42
N PHE A 686 -10.42 3.20 -5.57
CA PHE A 686 -11.47 3.08 -4.58
C PHE A 686 -11.43 4.26 -3.59
N ASP A 687 -12.59 4.86 -3.35
CA ASP A 687 -12.75 5.95 -2.38
C ASP A 687 -13.53 5.49 -1.15
N SER A 688 -14.76 5.07 -1.33
CA SER A 688 -15.68 4.77 -0.23
C SER A 688 -16.84 3.90 -0.69
N TYR A 689 -17.67 3.47 0.26
CA TYR A 689 -18.99 2.91 -0.02
C TYR A 689 -20.06 3.98 0.20
N ALA A 690 -21.03 4.04 -0.70
CA ALA A 690 -22.18 4.95 -0.60
C ALA A 690 -23.50 4.22 -0.85
N GLU A 691 -24.58 4.81 -0.33
CA GLU A 691 -25.93 4.25 -0.51
C GLU A 691 -26.34 4.27 -1.97
N VAL A 692 -26.82 3.14 -2.46
CA VAL A 692 -27.36 2.99 -3.83
C VAL A 692 -28.69 3.73 -3.95
N PRO A 693 -28.90 4.56 -5.00
CA PRO A 693 -30.21 5.17 -5.25
C PRO A 693 -31.33 4.14 -5.32
N ARG A 694 -32.49 4.48 -4.78
CA ARG A 694 -33.59 3.54 -4.58
C ARG A 694 -34.01 2.78 -5.84
N ASN A 695 -34.11 3.47 -6.97
CA ASN A 695 -34.48 2.86 -8.25
C ASN A 695 -33.45 1.81 -8.72
N VAL A 696 -32.16 2.07 -8.51
CA VAL A 696 -31.07 1.15 -8.85
C VAL A 696 -31.03 -0.01 -7.84
N ALA A 697 -31.23 0.29 -6.56
CA ALA A 697 -31.28 -0.74 -5.50
C ALA A 697 -32.40 -1.74 -5.75
N ASP A 698 -33.61 -1.27 -6.13
CA ASP A 698 -34.74 -2.14 -6.44
C ASP A 698 -34.45 -3.09 -7.62
N GLU A 699 -33.73 -2.62 -8.63
CA GLU A 699 -33.28 -3.45 -9.76
C GLU A 699 -32.25 -4.53 -9.32
N ILE A 700 -31.26 -4.14 -8.49
CA ILE A 700 -30.26 -5.08 -7.98
C ILE A 700 -30.91 -6.13 -7.08
N ILE A 701 -31.81 -5.73 -6.18
CA ILE A 701 -32.54 -6.63 -5.30
C ILE A 701 -33.42 -7.60 -6.10
N GLY A 702 -34.12 -7.10 -7.13
CA GLY A 702 -34.93 -7.93 -8.02
C GLY A 702 -34.10 -9.00 -8.72
N LYS A 703 -32.98 -8.61 -9.31
CA LYS A 703 -32.05 -9.56 -9.97
C LYS A 703 -31.49 -10.61 -8.99
N SER A 704 -31.18 -10.23 -7.74
CA SER A 704 -30.68 -11.19 -6.74
C SER A 704 -31.73 -12.19 -6.30
N ARG A 705 -33.02 -11.88 -6.43
CA ARG A 705 -34.16 -12.74 -6.09
C ARG A 705 -34.65 -13.57 -7.28
N GLY A 706 -34.05 -13.38 -8.46
CA GLY A 706 -34.42 -14.10 -9.70
C GLY A 706 -35.72 -13.57 -10.34
N GLU A 707 -36.10 -12.32 -10.07
CA GLU A 707 -37.24 -11.61 -10.66
C GLU A 707 -36.86 -10.89 -11.97
#